data_d7d8388a38cc998b16b1995e7da4f011
#
_entry.id   d7d8388a38cc998b16b1995e7da4f011
#
_cell.length_a   1.000
_cell.length_b   1.000
_cell.length_c   1.000
_cell.angle_alpha   90.00
_cell.angle_beta   90.00
_cell.angle_gamma   90.00
#
_symmetry.space_group_name_H-M   'P 1'
#
loop_
_entity.id
_entity.type
_entity.pdbx_description
1 polymer ?
#
loop_
_entity_poly.entity_id
_entity_poly.type
_entity_poly.pdbx_seq_one_letter_code
_entity_poly.pdbx_strand_id
1 'polypeptide(L)'
;MAGDGILGVKGVQGKRSERSIDAERKKRVQRKEKWLVAMGVVLHAIYMLSIFDIYFKTPIVHGMDPVAPRYSAPAKRLVLLIADGLRADKFFEPDSDGKYRAPFLRSVIKEHGRWGVSHARPPTESRPGHVAIIAGFYEDPSAVTKGWKANPVEFDSVFNRSRHTFAFGSPDIVPIFCGALPHTTWNCYPHEYEDFATDASFLDEWSFDQFQSLLNRSNEDAELKKLLQQDKLVIFLHLLGCDSNGHAHRPYSSIYLNNVKVVDSIAERVYNLVQSYFKDNSTAYIFTADHGMSDKGSHGDGHPSNTDTPLVAWGAGIGHPMLDSHNSHPDKSIRFVDEHLHDTPTPLEWGLKDILRTDVNQADIAPLMSTLLGLPCPVNSVGNLPLDYIELDEGGKVEAVLSNTKQILNQFLCKSELKRTHSLRFKPFKPLSNHSLVLDEIEHLISIKDYKAAMKLLEDLRSLALSGLNYFQTYDWLMLLTVITVGYIGWMVYILLHVLECYTSLPEKLSRTVHLFHLRKNSPKANLCGGLLMGAFCVILLYEHSPPLYHAYIAMTLFLWTQILSEYQFLLALWRYLCNRKFSYFLKLTAIFIFAITILELLVISFTERKIYTWCFVTFGVTSSIYLFKLMPLRSGVPIFLCAACWFLSIFTLMPPEIPENTVLV
;
A
#
# COMPACT_ATOMS: atom_id res chain seq x y z
N MET A 1 33.80 52.95 69.05
CA MET A 1 33.71 52.85 67.58
C MET A 1 34.22 51.49 67.18
N ALA A 2 33.35 50.50 67.09
CA ALA A 2 33.58 49.19 66.43
C ALA A 2 32.26 48.43 66.46
N GLY A 3 31.49 48.53 65.40
CA GLY A 3 30.16 47.90 65.38
C GLY A 3 29.42 47.86 64.05
N ASP A 4 30.07 48.07 62.86
CA ASP A 4 29.34 48.09 61.57
C ASP A 4 29.95 47.25 60.45
N GLY A 5 30.84 46.27 60.77
CA GLY A 5 31.52 45.49 59.72
C GLY A 5 30.96 44.07 59.47
N ILE A 6 30.00 43.54 60.25
CA ILE A 6 29.64 42.11 60.21
C ILE A 6 28.32 41.82 59.46
N LEU A 7 27.46 42.80 59.25
CA LEU A 7 26.17 42.60 58.54
C LEU A 7 26.29 42.57 57.00
N GLY A 8 27.31 43.20 56.42
CA GLY A 8 27.51 43.26 54.96
C GLY A 8 28.03 41.97 54.34
N VAL A 9 28.84 41.20 55.07
CA VAL A 9 29.50 39.99 54.55
C VAL A 9 28.56 38.78 54.48
N LYS A 10 27.59 38.62 55.40
CA LYS A 10 26.59 37.56 55.39
C LYS A 10 25.57 37.67 54.23
N GLY A 11 25.23 38.91 53.85
CA GLY A 11 24.31 39.17 52.72
C GLY A 11 24.91 38.86 51.35
N VAL A 12 26.22 39.11 51.18
CA VAL A 12 26.93 38.83 49.91
C VAL A 12 27.24 37.36 49.75
N GLN A 13 27.56 36.60 50.80
CA GLN A 13 27.74 35.15 50.76
C GLN A 13 26.41 34.42 50.48
N GLY A 14 25.27 34.84 51.06
CA GLY A 14 23.96 34.28 50.78
C GLY A 14 23.54 34.47 49.30
N LYS A 15 23.70 35.65 48.75
CA LYS A 15 23.40 35.94 47.32
C LYS A 15 24.34 35.19 46.34
N ARG A 16 25.60 34.93 46.69
CA ARG A 16 26.52 34.11 45.90
C ARG A 16 26.13 32.62 45.91
N SER A 17 25.69 32.09 47.03
CA SER A 17 25.19 30.75 47.18
C SER A 17 23.90 30.53 46.40
N GLU A 18 22.93 31.44 46.47
CA GLU A 18 21.68 31.37 45.72
C GLU A 18 21.92 31.39 44.18
N ARG A 19 22.80 32.30 43.71
CA ARG A 19 23.14 32.37 42.26
C ARG A 19 23.83 31.08 41.76
N SER A 20 24.63 30.40 42.58
CA SER A 20 25.26 29.14 42.19
C SER A 20 24.26 28.02 42.13
N ILE A 21 23.30 27.93 43.05
CA ILE A 21 22.22 26.93 43.07
C ILE A 21 21.29 27.10 41.86
N ASP A 22 20.93 28.36 41.54
CA ASP A 22 20.10 28.64 40.36
C ASP A 22 20.82 28.28 39.04
N ALA A 23 22.12 28.53 38.95
CA ALA A 23 22.93 28.17 37.80
C ALA A 23 23.03 26.64 37.61
N GLU A 24 23.19 25.89 38.70
CA GLU A 24 23.19 24.42 38.66
C GLU A 24 21.82 23.84 38.29
N ARG A 25 20.74 24.42 38.85
CA ARG A 25 19.36 24.04 38.49
C ARG A 25 19.12 24.26 37.01
N LYS A 26 19.50 25.40 36.46
CA LYS A 26 19.37 25.71 35.03
C LYS A 26 20.12 24.73 34.13
N LYS A 27 21.38 24.41 34.52
CA LYS A 27 22.19 23.40 33.81
C LYS A 27 21.54 22.00 33.85
N ARG A 28 20.93 21.62 34.98
CA ARG A 28 20.23 20.31 35.11
C ARG A 28 19.00 20.26 34.23
N VAL A 29 18.17 21.33 34.20
CA VAL A 29 16.99 21.44 33.34
C VAL A 29 17.42 21.33 31.89
N GLN A 30 18.40 22.09 31.44
CA GLN A 30 18.91 22.05 30.06
C GLN A 30 19.44 20.65 29.67
N ARG A 31 20.10 19.94 30.60
CA ARG A 31 20.54 18.55 30.32
C ARG A 31 19.36 17.60 30.18
N LYS A 32 18.33 17.73 31.03
CA LYS A 32 17.08 16.92 30.92
C LYS A 32 16.36 17.20 29.63
N GLU A 33 16.29 18.44 29.18
CA GLU A 33 15.66 18.85 27.91
C GLU A 33 16.37 18.29 26.69
N LYS A 34 17.71 18.37 26.66
CA LYS A 34 18.49 17.77 25.57
C LYS A 34 18.24 16.26 25.50
N TRP A 35 18.16 15.58 26.65
CA TRP A 35 17.85 14.16 26.72
C TRP A 35 16.41 13.89 26.27
N LEU A 36 15.43 14.73 26.65
CA LEU A 36 14.04 14.61 26.17
C LEU A 36 13.96 14.76 24.66
N VAL A 37 14.65 15.72 24.08
CA VAL A 37 14.68 15.89 22.61
C VAL A 37 15.26 14.64 21.95
N ALA A 38 16.41 14.14 22.42
CA ALA A 38 17.03 12.94 21.87
C ALA A 38 16.10 11.71 21.99
N MET A 39 15.48 11.52 23.15
CA MET A 39 14.52 10.44 23.38
C MET A 39 13.28 10.58 22.49
N GLY A 40 12.78 11.81 22.32
CA GLY A 40 11.66 12.09 21.43
C GLY A 40 11.97 11.72 19.97
N VAL A 41 13.16 12.07 19.48
CA VAL A 41 13.59 11.68 18.13
C VAL A 41 13.63 10.16 17.98
N VAL A 42 14.24 9.45 18.95
CA VAL A 42 14.34 7.99 18.93
C VAL A 42 12.95 7.35 19.01
N LEU A 43 12.05 7.83 19.88
CA LEU A 43 10.69 7.35 20.02
C LEU A 43 9.91 7.48 18.72
N HIS A 44 9.96 8.67 18.11
CA HIS A 44 9.23 8.90 16.84
C HIS A 44 9.81 8.05 15.71
N ALA A 45 11.13 7.90 15.63
CA ALA A 45 11.76 7.02 14.65
C ALA A 45 11.31 5.56 14.80
N ILE A 46 11.35 5.02 16.05
CA ILE A 46 10.90 3.64 16.33
C ILE A 46 9.40 3.49 16.02
N TYR A 47 8.54 4.41 16.51
CA TYR A 47 7.10 4.29 16.32
C TYR A 47 6.67 4.54 14.88
N MET A 48 7.42 5.32 14.09
CA MET A 48 7.19 5.45 12.66
C MET A 48 7.38 4.11 11.92
N LEU A 49 8.35 3.29 12.35
CA LEU A 49 8.54 1.94 11.80
C LEU A 49 7.35 1.01 12.05
N SER A 50 6.50 1.31 13.06
CA SER A 50 5.28 0.52 13.32
C SER A 50 4.27 0.59 12.18
N ILE A 51 4.33 1.59 11.32
CA ILE A 51 3.49 1.70 10.11
C ILE A 51 3.71 0.47 9.23
N PHE A 52 4.97 0.05 9.05
CA PHE A 52 5.30 -1.15 8.27
C PHE A 52 4.76 -2.42 8.94
N ASP A 53 4.90 -2.56 10.25
CA ASP A 53 4.42 -3.74 10.97
C ASP A 53 2.89 -3.82 11.08
N ILE A 54 2.19 -2.69 11.02
CA ILE A 54 0.74 -2.61 11.11
C ILE A 54 0.09 -2.80 9.75
N TYR A 55 0.55 -2.04 8.74
CA TYR A 55 -0.14 -1.93 7.46
C TYR A 55 0.50 -2.76 6.34
N PHE A 56 1.80 -3.08 6.45
CA PHE A 56 2.60 -3.66 5.37
C PHE A 56 3.23 -4.98 5.80
N LYS A 57 2.38 -6.00 6.04
CA LYS A 57 2.85 -7.36 6.32
C LYS A 57 2.95 -8.16 5.03
N THR A 58 4.06 -8.88 4.85
CA THR A 58 4.22 -9.76 3.70
C THR A 58 3.06 -10.77 3.61
N PRO A 59 2.41 -10.87 2.44
CA PRO A 59 1.38 -11.87 2.20
C PRO A 59 1.97 -13.27 1.98
N ILE A 60 3.29 -13.39 1.78
CA ILE A 60 3.96 -14.63 1.39
C ILE A 60 3.91 -15.65 2.52
N VAL A 61 3.49 -16.87 2.16
CA VAL A 61 3.49 -18.06 3.01
C VAL A 61 4.31 -19.14 2.31
N HIS A 62 5.25 -19.75 3.02
CA HIS A 62 6.11 -20.81 2.49
C HIS A 62 5.60 -22.21 2.86
N GLY A 63 6.05 -23.22 2.13
CA GLY A 63 5.78 -24.62 2.46
C GLY A 63 4.41 -25.14 2.01
N MET A 64 3.80 -24.50 1.01
CA MET A 64 2.54 -24.97 0.41
C MET A 64 2.79 -25.74 -0.87
N ASP A 65 2.05 -26.84 -1.05
CA ASP A 65 2.01 -27.57 -2.30
C ASP A 65 1.04 -26.94 -3.30
N PRO A 66 1.38 -26.89 -4.59
CA PRO A 66 0.50 -26.39 -5.62
C PRO A 66 -0.71 -27.30 -5.84
N VAL A 67 -1.86 -26.71 -6.12
CA VAL A 67 -3.09 -27.45 -6.45
C VAL A 67 -3.11 -27.74 -7.95
N ALA A 68 -3.01 -29.02 -8.32
CA ALA A 68 -3.06 -29.42 -9.72
C ALA A 68 -4.46 -29.21 -10.33
N PRO A 69 -4.58 -28.59 -11.52
CA PRO A 69 -5.86 -28.46 -12.21
C PRO A 69 -6.38 -29.83 -12.72
N ARG A 70 -7.72 -30.01 -12.71
CA ARG A 70 -8.38 -31.26 -13.14
C ARG A 70 -9.07 -31.12 -14.51
N TYR A 71 -8.83 -30.05 -15.23
CA TYR A 71 -9.38 -29.78 -16.57
C TYR A 71 -8.26 -29.78 -17.62
N SER A 72 -8.62 -29.92 -18.88
CA SER A 72 -7.66 -29.82 -20.00
C SER A 72 -7.36 -28.34 -20.32
N ALA A 73 -6.09 -28.02 -20.51
CA ALA A 73 -5.66 -26.68 -20.86
C ALA A 73 -6.27 -26.24 -22.21
N PRO A 74 -6.96 -25.10 -22.28
CA PRO A 74 -7.50 -24.61 -23.54
C PRO A 74 -6.41 -24.03 -24.47
N ALA A 75 -5.27 -23.62 -23.94
CA ALA A 75 -4.15 -23.08 -24.69
C ALA A 75 -2.86 -23.87 -24.44
N LYS A 76 -2.02 -24.01 -25.48
CA LYS A 76 -0.67 -24.55 -25.33
C LYS A 76 0.34 -23.48 -24.89
N ARG A 77 0.10 -22.24 -25.28
CA ARG A 77 0.98 -21.10 -25.01
C ARG A 77 0.21 -19.84 -24.73
N LEU A 78 0.83 -18.96 -24.00
CA LEU A 78 0.30 -17.64 -23.64
C LEU A 78 1.30 -16.57 -24.07
N VAL A 79 0.81 -15.53 -24.74
CA VAL A 79 1.54 -14.28 -24.98
C VAL A 79 1.03 -13.24 -24.02
N LEU A 80 1.92 -12.73 -23.16
CA LEU A 80 1.64 -11.66 -22.22
C LEU A 80 2.36 -10.39 -22.68
N LEU A 81 1.59 -9.35 -22.98
CA LEU A 81 2.08 -8.04 -23.35
C LEU A 81 1.75 -7.06 -22.21
N ILE A 82 2.75 -6.47 -21.58
CA ILE A 82 2.55 -5.45 -20.53
C ILE A 82 3.16 -4.14 -21.02
N ALA A 83 2.29 -3.14 -21.25
CA ALA A 83 2.67 -1.77 -21.58
C ALA A 83 2.75 -0.95 -20.29
N ASP A 84 3.97 -0.80 -19.76
CA ASP A 84 4.26 -0.11 -18.50
C ASP A 84 3.77 1.35 -18.53
N GLY A 85 3.10 1.79 -17.46
CA GLY A 85 2.61 3.16 -17.33
C GLY A 85 1.44 3.55 -18.26
N LEU A 86 0.77 2.58 -18.91
CA LEU A 86 -0.31 2.85 -19.86
C LEU A 86 -1.66 3.03 -19.15
N ARG A 87 -2.22 4.23 -19.23
CA ARG A 87 -3.54 4.60 -18.68
C ARG A 87 -4.69 4.01 -19.50
N ALA A 88 -5.73 3.54 -18.83
CA ALA A 88 -6.94 3.03 -19.46
C ALA A 88 -7.66 4.11 -20.30
N ASP A 89 -7.83 5.33 -19.79
CA ASP A 89 -8.48 6.42 -20.51
C ASP A 89 -7.74 6.76 -21.81
N LYS A 90 -6.41 6.92 -21.79
CA LYS A 90 -5.61 7.25 -22.97
C LYS A 90 -5.57 6.13 -24.01
N PHE A 91 -5.78 4.91 -23.59
CA PHE A 91 -5.91 3.75 -24.46
C PHE A 91 -7.27 3.69 -25.16
N PHE A 92 -8.38 3.89 -24.42
CA PHE A 92 -9.73 3.71 -24.94
C PHE A 92 -10.31 4.96 -25.62
N GLU A 93 -9.87 6.17 -25.25
CA GLU A 93 -10.34 7.43 -25.81
C GLU A 93 -9.91 7.62 -27.28
N PRO A 94 -10.74 8.29 -28.12
CA PRO A 94 -10.31 8.74 -29.44
C PRO A 94 -9.32 9.91 -29.33
N ASP A 95 -8.59 10.17 -30.40
CA ASP A 95 -7.79 11.39 -30.56
C ASP A 95 -8.67 12.60 -30.96
N SER A 96 -8.04 13.77 -31.15
CA SER A 96 -8.72 15.01 -31.56
C SER A 96 -9.50 14.89 -32.90
N ASP A 97 -9.08 13.95 -33.74
CA ASP A 97 -9.71 13.69 -35.02
C ASP A 97 -10.84 12.64 -34.94
N GLY A 98 -11.15 12.17 -33.74
CA GLY A 98 -12.13 11.12 -33.49
C GLY A 98 -11.64 9.72 -33.84
N LYS A 99 -10.34 9.52 -34.08
CA LYS A 99 -9.74 8.21 -34.38
C LYS A 99 -9.22 7.56 -33.08
N TYR A 100 -9.46 6.28 -32.93
CA TYR A 100 -8.95 5.53 -31.79
C TYR A 100 -7.47 5.20 -31.96
N ARG A 101 -6.70 5.33 -30.87
CA ARG A 101 -5.25 5.14 -30.88
C ARG A 101 -4.82 3.69 -30.99
N ALA A 102 -5.66 2.76 -30.54
CA ALA A 102 -5.42 1.31 -30.55
C ALA A 102 -6.42 0.58 -31.49
N PRO A 103 -6.32 0.75 -32.81
CA PRO A 103 -7.29 0.20 -33.75
C PRO A 103 -7.29 -1.32 -33.81
N PHE A 104 -6.13 -1.99 -33.69
CA PHE A 104 -6.03 -3.44 -33.70
C PHE A 104 -6.69 -4.04 -32.45
N LEU A 105 -6.26 -3.64 -31.24
CA LEU A 105 -6.83 -4.16 -30.01
C LEU A 105 -8.31 -3.82 -29.88
N ARG A 106 -8.74 -2.70 -30.44
CA ARG A 106 -10.15 -2.35 -30.53
C ARG A 106 -10.95 -3.30 -31.44
N SER A 107 -10.38 -3.73 -32.56
CA SER A 107 -11.01 -4.76 -33.42
C SER A 107 -11.11 -6.10 -32.68
N VAL A 108 -10.07 -6.47 -31.95
CA VAL A 108 -10.06 -7.65 -31.08
C VAL A 108 -11.20 -7.61 -30.06
N ILE A 109 -11.38 -6.46 -29.36
CA ILE A 109 -12.47 -6.27 -28.40
C ILE A 109 -13.85 -6.47 -29.05
N LYS A 110 -14.01 -5.99 -30.26
CA LYS A 110 -15.30 -6.05 -30.98
C LYS A 110 -15.61 -7.42 -31.58
N GLU A 111 -14.61 -8.19 -31.97
CA GLU A 111 -14.79 -9.36 -32.82
C GLU A 111 -14.36 -10.68 -32.19
N HIS A 112 -13.32 -10.68 -31.33
CA HIS A 112 -12.63 -11.91 -30.98
C HIS A 112 -12.29 -12.08 -29.50
N GLY A 113 -12.47 -11.06 -28.64
CA GLY A 113 -11.91 -11.08 -27.30
C GLY A 113 -12.82 -10.53 -26.21
N ARG A 114 -12.28 -10.48 -25.02
CA ARG A 114 -12.87 -9.88 -23.82
C ARG A 114 -12.06 -8.68 -23.40
N TRP A 115 -12.72 -7.73 -22.74
CA TRP A 115 -12.08 -6.52 -22.29
C TRP A 115 -12.63 -5.99 -20.98
N GLY A 116 -11.87 -5.16 -20.35
CA GLY A 116 -12.22 -4.44 -19.13
C GLY A 116 -11.11 -3.51 -18.69
N VAL A 117 -11.24 -3.00 -17.48
CA VAL A 117 -10.20 -2.29 -16.76
C VAL A 117 -9.62 -3.23 -15.71
N SER A 118 -8.30 -3.28 -15.65
CA SER A 118 -7.57 -3.95 -14.59
C SER A 118 -7.19 -2.91 -13.53
N HIS A 119 -7.63 -3.12 -12.29
CA HIS A 119 -7.41 -2.19 -11.19
C HIS A 119 -6.15 -2.56 -10.41
N ALA A 120 -5.12 -1.71 -10.53
CA ALA A 120 -3.91 -1.79 -9.75
C ALA A 120 -4.14 -1.26 -8.32
N ARG A 121 -3.31 -1.69 -7.38
CA ARG A 121 -3.32 -1.18 -6.00
C ARG A 121 -2.09 -0.36 -5.69
N PRO A 122 -2.19 0.68 -4.84
CA PRO A 122 -1.01 1.36 -4.32
C PRO A 122 -0.09 0.42 -3.52
N PRO A 123 1.22 0.59 -3.66
CA PRO A 123 1.90 1.55 -4.52
C PRO A 123 1.82 1.13 -6.00
N THR A 124 1.31 2.03 -6.84
CA THR A 124 1.19 1.83 -8.30
C THR A 124 2.56 2.04 -8.95
N GLU A 125 3.41 1.04 -8.82
CA GLU A 125 4.80 0.99 -9.26
C GLU A 125 5.03 -0.25 -10.10
N SER A 126 6.05 -0.22 -10.98
CA SER A 126 6.28 -1.29 -11.96
C SER A 126 6.49 -2.65 -11.31
N ARG A 127 7.32 -2.76 -10.26
CA ARG A 127 7.54 -4.04 -9.58
C ARG A 127 6.27 -4.60 -8.91
N PRO A 128 5.55 -3.89 -8.02
CA PRO A 128 4.31 -4.39 -7.42
C PRO A 128 3.23 -4.74 -8.45
N GLY A 129 3.09 -3.94 -9.51
CA GLY A 129 2.15 -4.20 -10.58
C GLY A 129 2.45 -5.51 -11.32
N HIS A 130 3.69 -5.73 -11.72
CA HIS A 130 4.10 -6.98 -12.35
C HIS A 130 3.97 -8.19 -11.41
N VAL A 131 4.25 -8.03 -10.10
CA VAL A 131 4.03 -9.09 -9.10
C VAL A 131 2.54 -9.45 -9.02
N ALA A 132 1.66 -8.45 -9.01
CA ALA A 132 0.21 -8.71 -9.01
C ALA A 132 -0.23 -9.47 -10.27
N ILE A 133 0.25 -9.07 -11.47
CA ILE A 133 -0.11 -9.73 -12.74
C ILE A 133 0.46 -11.16 -12.81
N ILE A 134 1.73 -11.36 -12.46
CA ILE A 134 2.47 -12.60 -12.76
C ILE A 134 2.35 -13.61 -11.61
N ALA A 135 2.24 -13.16 -10.37
CA ALA A 135 2.16 -14.00 -9.18
C ALA A 135 0.80 -13.96 -8.45
N GLY A 136 -0.07 -13.00 -8.79
CA GLY A 136 -1.44 -12.94 -8.29
C GLY A 136 -1.58 -12.44 -6.85
N PHE A 137 -0.61 -11.71 -6.32
CA PHE A 137 -0.71 -11.10 -4.99
C PHE A 137 -0.12 -9.69 -4.98
N TYR A 138 -0.50 -8.90 -3.98
CA TYR A 138 0.02 -7.55 -3.82
C TYR A 138 1.22 -7.56 -2.89
N GLU A 139 2.37 -7.12 -3.41
CA GLU A 139 3.62 -7.08 -2.67
C GLU A 139 3.53 -6.04 -1.54
N ASP A 140 4.22 -6.31 -0.44
CA ASP A 140 4.35 -5.37 0.66
C ASP A 140 5.09 -4.10 0.20
N PRO A 141 4.52 -2.89 0.40
CA PRO A 141 5.20 -1.64 0.06
C PRO A 141 6.60 -1.46 0.64
N SER A 142 6.94 -2.15 1.73
CA SER A 142 8.31 -2.15 2.25
C SER A 142 9.33 -2.78 1.29
N ALA A 143 8.87 -3.60 0.34
CA ALA A 143 9.72 -4.15 -0.72
C ALA A 143 10.30 -3.05 -1.61
N VAL A 144 9.59 -1.95 -1.83
CA VAL A 144 10.07 -0.77 -2.54
C VAL A 144 11.29 -0.15 -1.84
N THR A 145 11.33 -0.17 -0.51
CA THR A 145 12.45 0.38 0.27
C THR A 145 13.69 -0.53 0.29
N LYS A 146 13.52 -1.83 -0.03
CA LYS A 146 14.62 -2.81 -0.09
C LYS A 146 15.46 -2.71 -1.36
N GLY A 147 15.15 -1.77 -2.22
CA GLY A 147 15.91 -1.42 -3.42
C GLY A 147 15.49 -2.22 -4.66
N TRP A 148 15.38 -1.51 -5.76
CA TRP A 148 15.04 -2.00 -7.10
C TRP A 148 16.10 -2.94 -7.69
N LYS A 149 17.29 -3.01 -7.09
CA LYS A 149 18.36 -3.87 -7.57
C LYS A 149 18.03 -5.32 -7.27
N ALA A 150 17.82 -6.07 -8.36
CA ALA A 150 17.89 -7.53 -8.49
C ALA A 150 17.79 -8.28 -7.14
N ASN A 151 16.67 -8.13 -6.45
CA ASN A 151 16.30 -9.04 -5.38
C ASN A 151 15.39 -10.07 -6.05
N PRO A 152 15.92 -11.24 -6.50
CA PRO A 152 15.09 -12.28 -7.10
C PRO A 152 14.01 -12.61 -6.09
N VAL A 153 12.79 -12.58 -6.53
CA VAL A 153 11.68 -12.80 -5.62
C VAL A 153 11.61 -14.29 -5.35
N GLU A 154 11.83 -14.69 -4.12
CA GLU A 154 11.63 -16.08 -3.65
C GLU A 154 10.15 -16.41 -3.53
N PHE A 155 9.35 -16.09 -4.55
CA PHE A 155 7.94 -16.46 -4.57
C PHE A 155 7.55 -17.20 -5.83
N ASP A 156 6.45 -17.94 -5.73
CA ASP A 156 5.87 -18.67 -6.82
C ASP A 156 5.15 -17.75 -7.81
N SER A 157 5.22 -18.05 -9.09
CA SER A 157 4.64 -17.26 -10.17
C SER A 157 4.18 -18.14 -11.33
N VAL A 158 3.39 -17.57 -12.25
CA VAL A 158 3.01 -18.27 -13.49
C VAL A 158 4.25 -18.63 -14.31
N PHE A 159 5.28 -17.79 -14.31
CA PHE A 159 6.55 -18.08 -15.00
C PHE A 159 7.28 -19.26 -14.35
N ASN A 160 7.29 -19.33 -13.02
CA ASN A 160 7.86 -20.49 -12.30
C ASN A 160 7.08 -21.78 -12.56
N ARG A 161 5.78 -21.73 -12.80
CA ARG A 161 4.93 -22.89 -13.08
C ARG A 161 4.89 -23.28 -14.55
N SER A 162 5.31 -22.40 -15.46
CA SER A 162 5.37 -22.68 -16.88
C SER A 162 6.39 -23.79 -17.18
N ARG A 163 6.24 -24.44 -18.32
CA ARG A 163 7.26 -25.36 -18.82
C ARG A 163 8.50 -24.60 -19.26
N HIS A 164 8.29 -23.47 -19.94
CA HIS A 164 9.34 -22.54 -20.33
C HIS A 164 8.79 -21.14 -20.52
N THR A 165 9.53 -20.13 -20.08
CA THR A 165 9.20 -18.71 -20.29
C THR A 165 10.25 -18.05 -21.17
N PHE A 166 9.80 -17.38 -22.22
CA PHE A 166 10.60 -16.45 -23.04
C PHE A 166 10.24 -15.03 -22.67
N ALA A 167 11.20 -14.22 -22.25
CA ALA A 167 10.93 -12.87 -21.73
C ALA A 167 11.88 -11.83 -22.32
N PHE A 168 11.34 -10.68 -22.74
CA PHE A 168 12.07 -9.60 -23.38
C PHE A 168 11.62 -8.25 -22.83
N GLY A 169 12.57 -7.36 -22.51
CA GLY A 169 12.24 -6.00 -22.05
C GLY A 169 13.24 -5.40 -21.09
N SER A 170 12.72 -4.64 -20.12
CA SER A 170 13.54 -3.86 -19.18
C SER A 170 14.44 -4.73 -18.29
N PRO A 171 15.70 -4.28 -18.09
CA PRO A 171 16.63 -4.90 -17.15
C PRO A 171 16.18 -4.78 -15.68
N ASP A 172 15.24 -3.89 -15.38
CA ASP A 172 14.71 -3.70 -14.02
C ASP A 172 13.54 -4.64 -13.68
N ILE A 173 12.86 -5.20 -14.70
CA ILE A 173 11.68 -6.05 -14.50
C ILE A 173 11.93 -7.52 -14.85
N VAL A 174 12.43 -7.80 -16.06
CA VAL A 174 12.56 -9.18 -16.56
C VAL A 174 13.42 -10.05 -15.64
N PRO A 175 14.61 -9.61 -15.14
CA PRO A 175 15.44 -10.43 -14.26
C PRO A 175 14.80 -10.75 -12.91
N ILE A 176 13.86 -9.92 -12.41
CA ILE A 176 13.15 -10.18 -11.15
C ILE A 176 12.42 -11.52 -11.22
N PHE A 177 11.76 -11.79 -12.35
CA PHE A 177 10.92 -12.98 -12.52
C PHE A 177 11.65 -14.15 -13.19
N CYS A 178 12.67 -13.88 -13.99
CA CYS A 178 13.33 -14.89 -14.82
C CYS A 178 14.72 -15.25 -14.33
N GLY A 179 15.43 -14.34 -13.67
CA GLY A 179 16.85 -14.48 -13.36
C GLY A 179 17.22 -15.68 -12.48
N ALA A 180 16.32 -16.11 -11.60
CA ALA A 180 16.54 -17.26 -10.72
C ALA A 180 15.96 -18.59 -11.29
N LEU A 181 15.22 -18.54 -12.41
CA LEU A 181 14.51 -19.71 -12.94
C LEU A 181 15.34 -20.40 -14.05
N PRO A 182 15.64 -21.71 -13.92
CA PRO A 182 16.48 -22.42 -14.91
C PRO A 182 15.77 -22.71 -16.23
N HIS A 183 14.42 -22.62 -16.27
CA HIS A 183 13.57 -22.89 -17.44
C HIS A 183 13.09 -21.59 -18.09
N THR A 184 13.93 -20.55 -18.11
CA THR A 184 13.63 -19.28 -18.76
C THR A 184 14.71 -18.91 -19.76
N THR A 185 14.30 -18.33 -20.88
CA THR A 185 15.19 -17.67 -21.86
C THR A 185 14.78 -16.21 -21.91
N TRP A 186 15.66 -15.33 -21.47
CA TRP A 186 15.34 -13.91 -21.40
C TRP A 186 16.47 -13.02 -21.93
N ASN A 187 16.12 -11.86 -22.42
CA ASN A 187 17.03 -10.83 -22.85
C ASN A 187 16.52 -9.45 -22.46
N CYS A 188 17.43 -8.57 -22.06
CA CYS A 188 17.14 -7.18 -21.70
C CYS A 188 18.02 -6.26 -22.49
N TYR A 189 17.50 -5.06 -22.77
CA TYR A 189 18.34 -4.00 -23.31
C TYR A 189 19.27 -3.44 -22.23
N PRO A 190 20.39 -2.78 -22.64
CA PRO A 190 21.28 -2.11 -21.69
C PRO A 190 20.56 -0.97 -20.95
N HIS A 191 20.89 -0.74 -19.67
CA HIS A 191 20.33 0.37 -18.89
C HIS A 191 20.53 1.75 -19.54
N GLU A 192 21.58 1.91 -20.32
CA GLU A 192 21.87 3.16 -21.04
C GLU A 192 20.81 3.51 -22.10
N TYR A 193 19.94 2.55 -22.47
CA TYR A 193 18.82 2.79 -23.38
C TYR A 193 17.64 3.50 -22.70
N GLU A 194 17.55 3.47 -21.38
CA GLU A 194 16.50 4.14 -20.59
C GLU A 194 16.83 5.63 -20.43
N ASP A 195 16.92 6.35 -21.54
CA ASP A 195 17.19 7.79 -21.57
C ASP A 195 15.88 8.59 -21.70
N PHE A 196 15.56 9.38 -20.68
CA PHE A 196 14.37 10.25 -20.67
C PHE A 196 14.46 11.45 -21.64
N ALA A 197 15.58 11.66 -22.31
CA ALA A 197 15.74 12.75 -23.27
C ALA A 197 15.23 12.41 -24.69
N THR A 198 14.98 11.13 -24.96
CA THR A 198 14.55 10.63 -26.29
C THR A 198 13.17 10.00 -26.22
N ASP A 199 12.52 9.81 -27.39
CA ASP A 199 11.27 9.05 -27.49
C ASP A 199 11.55 7.58 -27.16
N ALA A 200 10.96 7.10 -26.05
CA ALA A 200 11.21 5.77 -25.51
C ALA A 200 10.45 4.64 -26.26
N SER A 201 9.69 4.95 -27.29
CA SER A 201 8.97 3.93 -28.08
C SER A 201 9.89 2.90 -28.75
N PHE A 202 11.16 3.24 -28.96
CA PHE A 202 12.15 2.29 -29.47
C PHE A 202 12.47 1.13 -28.51
N LEU A 203 12.22 1.27 -27.20
CA LEU A 203 12.35 0.20 -26.22
C LEU A 203 11.30 -0.89 -26.45
N ASP A 204 10.09 -0.46 -26.84
CA ASP A 204 8.99 -1.36 -27.19
C ASP A 204 9.31 -2.12 -28.47
N GLU A 205 9.81 -1.42 -29.49
CA GLU A 205 10.28 -2.02 -30.74
C GLU A 205 11.42 -3.02 -30.50
N TRP A 206 12.37 -2.70 -29.63
CA TRP A 206 13.45 -3.61 -29.28
C TRP A 206 12.92 -4.94 -28.72
N SER A 207 11.94 -4.88 -27.82
CA SER A 207 11.34 -6.08 -27.23
C SER A 207 10.66 -6.95 -28.30
N PHE A 208 9.99 -6.35 -29.26
CA PHE A 208 9.43 -7.06 -30.41
C PHE A 208 10.51 -7.68 -31.29
N ASP A 209 11.56 -6.94 -31.62
CA ASP A 209 12.68 -7.40 -32.46
C ASP A 209 13.40 -8.61 -31.83
N GLN A 210 13.56 -8.63 -30.51
CA GLN A 210 14.15 -9.80 -29.82
C GLN A 210 13.24 -11.03 -29.95
N PHE A 211 11.94 -10.87 -29.80
CA PHE A 211 10.99 -11.97 -30.00
C PHE A 211 10.99 -12.47 -31.45
N GLN A 212 10.97 -11.57 -32.42
CA GLN A 212 11.08 -11.93 -33.84
C GLN A 212 12.38 -12.68 -34.14
N SER A 213 13.52 -12.20 -33.59
CA SER A 213 14.82 -12.83 -33.71
C SER A 213 14.84 -14.23 -33.10
N LEU A 214 14.16 -14.45 -31.97
CA LEU A 214 14.02 -15.77 -31.35
C LEU A 214 13.34 -16.75 -32.31
N LEU A 215 12.21 -16.37 -32.91
CA LEU A 215 11.48 -17.23 -33.86
C LEU A 215 12.28 -17.49 -35.13
N ASN A 216 13.02 -16.47 -35.63
CA ASN A 216 13.89 -16.65 -36.80
C ASN A 216 15.02 -17.65 -36.52
N ARG A 217 15.69 -17.55 -35.37
CA ARG A 217 16.75 -18.47 -34.95
C ARG A 217 16.27 -19.90 -34.84
N SER A 218 15.01 -20.12 -34.44
CA SER A 218 14.43 -21.46 -34.34
C SER A 218 14.35 -22.21 -35.67
N ASN A 219 14.49 -21.53 -36.79
CA ASN A 219 14.56 -22.19 -38.11
C ASN A 219 15.90 -22.92 -38.34
N GLU A 220 16.95 -22.44 -37.66
CA GLU A 220 18.32 -22.97 -37.74
C GLU A 220 18.68 -23.83 -36.53
N ASP A 221 18.00 -23.60 -35.37
CA ASP A 221 18.22 -24.32 -34.11
C ASP A 221 17.09 -25.31 -33.84
N ALA A 222 17.37 -26.62 -34.04
CA ALA A 222 16.41 -27.70 -33.86
C ALA A 222 15.96 -27.89 -32.41
N GLU A 223 16.84 -27.62 -31.42
CA GLU A 223 16.48 -27.73 -29.99
C GLU A 223 15.54 -26.57 -29.59
N LEU A 224 15.85 -25.37 -30.04
CA LEU A 224 14.96 -24.23 -29.81
C LEU A 224 13.59 -24.46 -30.48
N LYS A 225 13.57 -24.96 -31.70
CA LYS A 225 12.32 -25.29 -32.40
C LYS A 225 11.49 -26.32 -31.65
N LYS A 226 12.13 -27.37 -31.13
CA LYS A 226 11.49 -28.40 -30.31
C LYS A 226 10.94 -27.81 -29.01
N LEU A 227 11.66 -26.90 -28.39
CA LEU A 227 11.23 -26.23 -27.18
C LEU A 227 9.97 -25.34 -27.44
N LEU A 228 9.97 -24.58 -28.53
CA LEU A 228 8.83 -23.73 -28.93
C LEU A 228 7.57 -24.54 -29.31
N GLN A 229 7.71 -25.83 -29.69
CA GLN A 229 6.58 -26.71 -30.01
C GLN A 229 5.94 -27.35 -28.77
N GLN A 230 6.49 -27.18 -27.59
CA GLN A 230 5.93 -27.70 -26.35
C GLN A 230 4.65 -26.95 -25.93
N ASP A 231 3.95 -27.53 -24.96
CA ASP A 231 2.82 -26.87 -24.28
C ASP A 231 3.27 -26.13 -23.02
N LYS A 232 2.37 -25.34 -22.43
CA LYS A 232 2.58 -24.58 -21.20
C LYS A 232 3.72 -23.56 -21.31
N LEU A 233 3.82 -22.92 -22.45
CA LEU A 233 4.81 -21.88 -22.72
C LEU A 233 4.26 -20.50 -22.41
N VAL A 234 5.11 -19.63 -21.87
CA VAL A 234 4.82 -18.21 -21.70
C VAL A 234 5.79 -17.40 -22.55
N ILE A 235 5.26 -16.45 -23.30
CA ILE A 235 6.01 -15.46 -24.06
C ILE A 235 5.65 -14.09 -23.46
N PHE A 236 6.61 -13.44 -22.85
CA PHE A 236 6.42 -12.17 -22.15
C PHE A 236 7.20 -11.05 -22.83
N LEU A 237 6.50 -10.01 -23.24
CA LEU A 237 7.08 -8.77 -23.75
C LEU A 237 6.73 -7.63 -22.79
N HIS A 238 7.76 -7.04 -22.21
CA HIS A 238 7.66 -5.85 -21.39
C HIS A 238 7.93 -4.62 -22.25
N LEU A 239 6.97 -3.72 -22.34
CA LEU A 239 6.97 -2.53 -23.18
C LEU A 239 7.03 -1.29 -22.28
N LEU A 240 8.23 -0.72 -22.10
CA LEU A 240 8.48 0.37 -21.12
C LEU A 240 8.17 1.76 -21.68
N GLY A 241 7.99 1.87 -23.00
CA GLY A 241 7.95 3.17 -23.70
C GLY A 241 6.92 4.15 -23.12
N CYS A 242 5.69 3.71 -22.79
CA CYS A 242 4.67 4.60 -22.25
C CYS A 242 5.05 5.17 -20.89
N ASP A 243 5.66 4.39 -20.01
CA ASP A 243 6.11 4.87 -18.70
C ASP A 243 7.20 5.93 -18.83
N SER A 244 8.28 5.62 -19.56
CA SER A 244 9.40 6.56 -19.78
C SER A 244 8.93 7.84 -20.45
N ASN A 245 8.10 7.75 -21.49
CA ASN A 245 7.51 8.90 -22.17
C ASN A 245 6.55 9.67 -21.26
N GLY A 246 5.80 8.98 -20.39
CA GLY A 246 4.92 9.60 -19.41
C GLY A 246 5.68 10.43 -18.38
N HIS A 247 6.79 9.92 -17.87
CA HIS A 247 7.67 10.65 -16.96
C HIS A 247 8.29 11.88 -17.61
N ALA A 248 8.86 11.71 -18.82
CA ALA A 248 9.57 12.77 -19.52
C ALA A 248 8.64 13.84 -20.10
N HIS A 249 7.55 13.44 -20.74
CA HIS A 249 6.74 14.30 -21.60
C HIS A 249 5.30 14.48 -21.12
N ARG A 250 4.83 13.72 -20.13
CA ARG A 250 3.47 13.69 -19.58
C ARG A 250 2.48 12.87 -20.43
N PRO A 251 1.42 12.29 -19.81
CA PRO A 251 0.48 11.40 -20.50
C PRO A 251 -0.42 12.07 -21.56
N TYR A 252 -0.48 13.38 -21.60
CA TYR A 252 -1.21 14.15 -22.59
C TYR A 252 -0.35 14.64 -23.77
N SER A 253 0.96 14.38 -23.73
CA SER A 253 1.87 14.77 -24.82
C SER A 253 1.65 13.92 -26.07
N SER A 254 1.93 14.51 -27.23
CA SER A 254 1.88 13.78 -28.50
C SER A 254 2.82 12.58 -28.52
N ILE A 255 3.92 12.62 -27.81
CA ILE A 255 4.91 11.54 -27.74
C ILE A 255 4.30 10.34 -27.01
N TYR A 256 3.74 10.53 -25.80
CA TYR A 256 3.07 9.47 -25.06
C TYR A 256 1.86 8.91 -25.85
N LEU A 257 1.00 9.78 -26.36
CA LEU A 257 -0.18 9.37 -27.13
C LEU A 257 0.18 8.65 -28.44
N ASN A 258 1.33 8.98 -29.04
CA ASN A 258 1.83 8.23 -30.18
C ASN A 258 2.41 6.87 -29.76
N ASN A 259 3.01 6.77 -28.58
CA ASN A 259 3.49 5.48 -28.03
C ASN A 259 2.32 4.50 -27.83
N VAL A 260 1.12 4.96 -27.46
CA VAL A 260 -0.09 4.11 -27.42
C VAL A 260 -0.36 3.44 -28.76
N LYS A 261 -0.13 4.17 -29.89
CA LYS A 261 -0.27 3.60 -31.24
C LYS A 261 0.84 2.58 -31.55
N VAL A 262 2.05 2.82 -31.04
CA VAL A 262 3.18 1.90 -31.21
C VAL A 262 2.90 0.58 -30.51
N VAL A 263 2.45 0.58 -29.25
CA VAL A 263 2.15 -0.67 -28.52
C VAL A 263 0.99 -1.46 -29.15
N ASP A 264 0.00 -0.79 -29.71
CA ASP A 264 -1.08 -1.44 -30.48
C ASP A 264 -0.53 -2.12 -31.75
N SER A 265 0.32 -1.41 -32.51
CA SER A 265 1.00 -1.96 -33.69
C SER A 265 1.89 -3.14 -33.36
N ILE A 266 2.60 -3.10 -32.21
CA ILE A 266 3.41 -4.23 -31.72
C ILE A 266 2.50 -5.42 -31.40
N ALA A 267 1.36 -5.21 -30.72
CA ALA A 267 0.39 -6.26 -30.42
C ALA A 267 -0.11 -6.93 -31.72
N GLU A 268 -0.41 -6.17 -32.75
CA GLU A 268 -0.81 -6.68 -34.07
C GLU A 268 0.30 -7.50 -34.73
N ARG A 269 1.52 -6.99 -34.74
CA ARG A 269 2.68 -7.69 -35.34
C ARG A 269 3.01 -8.98 -34.58
N VAL A 270 2.95 -8.96 -33.26
CA VAL A 270 3.14 -10.14 -32.42
C VAL A 270 2.06 -11.19 -32.75
N TYR A 271 0.79 -10.77 -32.80
CA TYR A 271 -0.30 -11.66 -33.17
C TYR A 271 -0.06 -12.30 -34.55
N ASN A 272 0.22 -11.51 -35.58
CA ASN A 272 0.45 -12.00 -36.94
C ASN A 272 1.68 -12.92 -37.03
N LEU A 273 2.75 -12.59 -36.32
CA LEU A 273 3.96 -13.39 -36.26
C LEU A 273 3.71 -14.77 -35.62
N VAL A 274 3.00 -14.80 -34.49
CA VAL A 274 2.63 -16.04 -33.78
C VAL A 274 1.71 -16.89 -34.64
N GLN A 275 0.68 -16.32 -35.26
CA GLN A 275 -0.24 -17.04 -36.13
C GLN A 275 0.49 -17.64 -37.37
N SER A 276 1.39 -16.90 -37.97
CA SER A 276 2.15 -17.38 -39.12
C SER A 276 3.15 -18.47 -38.78
N TYR A 277 3.75 -18.42 -37.58
CA TYR A 277 4.73 -19.38 -37.12
C TYR A 277 4.12 -20.70 -36.65
N PHE A 278 3.16 -20.67 -35.71
CA PHE A 278 2.60 -21.86 -35.07
C PHE A 278 1.48 -22.51 -35.89
N LYS A 279 0.62 -21.76 -36.50
CA LYS A 279 -0.51 -22.22 -37.37
C LYS A 279 -1.45 -23.23 -36.70
N ASP A 280 -1.63 -23.17 -35.38
CA ASP A 280 -2.40 -24.17 -34.63
C ASP A 280 -3.55 -23.60 -33.79
N ASN A 281 -3.77 -22.29 -33.80
CA ASN A 281 -4.82 -21.58 -33.05
C ASN A 281 -4.85 -21.92 -31.54
N SER A 282 -3.71 -22.35 -30.97
CA SER A 282 -3.59 -22.79 -29.57
C SER A 282 -2.87 -21.77 -28.68
N THR A 283 -2.87 -20.50 -29.09
CA THR A 283 -2.25 -19.38 -28.36
C THR A 283 -3.31 -18.49 -27.74
N ALA A 284 -3.20 -18.25 -26.45
CA ALA A 284 -3.92 -17.20 -25.74
C ALA A 284 -3.07 -15.93 -25.66
N TYR A 285 -3.71 -14.78 -25.68
CA TYR A 285 -3.08 -13.47 -25.62
C TYR A 285 -3.70 -12.64 -24.52
N ILE A 286 -2.86 -11.94 -23.76
CA ILE A 286 -3.28 -10.95 -22.76
C ILE A 286 -2.45 -9.69 -22.97
N PHE A 287 -3.14 -8.57 -23.18
CA PHE A 287 -2.59 -7.23 -23.21
C PHE A 287 -3.08 -6.46 -21.98
N THR A 288 -2.17 -5.87 -21.20
CA THR A 288 -2.51 -5.07 -20.02
C THR A 288 -1.40 -4.07 -19.72
N ALA A 289 -1.56 -3.31 -18.64
CA ALA A 289 -0.51 -2.48 -18.06
C ALA A 289 -0.41 -2.77 -16.56
N ASP A 290 0.74 -2.47 -16.00
CA ASP A 290 1.04 -2.68 -14.57
C ASP A 290 0.53 -1.54 -13.69
N HIS A 291 0.56 -0.31 -14.19
CA HIS A 291 -0.04 0.90 -13.62
C HIS A 291 -0.30 1.94 -14.71
N GLY A 292 -0.99 3.01 -14.33
CA GLY A 292 -1.16 4.18 -15.16
C GLY A 292 -0.14 5.28 -14.83
N MET A 293 -0.47 6.53 -15.20
CA MET A 293 0.41 7.69 -15.03
C MET A 293 -0.43 8.92 -14.69
N SER A 294 -0.09 9.66 -13.64
CA SER A 294 -0.75 10.93 -13.34
C SER A 294 -0.43 12.01 -14.36
N ASP A 295 -1.27 13.04 -14.47
CA ASP A 295 -1.04 14.16 -15.40
C ASP A 295 0.28 14.91 -15.12
N LYS A 296 0.86 14.72 -13.95
CA LYS A 296 2.17 15.27 -13.57
C LYS A 296 3.36 14.43 -14.05
N GLY A 297 3.10 13.28 -14.68
CA GLY A 297 4.13 12.35 -15.10
C GLY A 297 4.79 11.64 -13.91
N SER A 298 3.99 11.21 -12.97
CA SER A 298 4.39 10.39 -11.82
C SER A 298 3.31 9.36 -11.52
N HIS A 299 3.66 8.31 -10.83
CA HIS A 299 2.76 7.26 -10.37
C HIS A 299 3.07 6.93 -8.91
N GLY A 300 2.42 5.92 -8.32
CA GLY A 300 2.66 5.45 -6.95
C GLY A 300 1.44 5.59 -6.05
N ASP A 301 0.49 6.46 -6.36
CA ASP A 301 -0.71 6.70 -5.55
C ASP A 301 -1.95 5.91 -6.03
N GLY A 302 -3.06 6.08 -5.32
CA GLY A 302 -4.34 5.41 -5.59
C GLY A 302 -5.31 6.19 -6.47
N HIS A 303 -4.85 7.24 -7.18
CA HIS A 303 -5.72 7.97 -8.10
C HIS A 303 -6.09 7.09 -9.32
N PRO A 304 -7.32 7.16 -9.87
CA PRO A 304 -7.73 6.34 -11.02
C PRO A 304 -6.80 6.42 -12.24
N SER A 305 -6.16 7.58 -12.49
CA SER A 305 -5.15 7.70 -13.56
C SER A 305 -3.94 6.78 -13.37
N ASN A 306 -3.67 6.34 -12.13
CA ASN A 306 -2.57 5.44 -11.79
C ASN A 306 -3.04 4.00 -11.58
N THR A 307 -4.29 3.80 -11.14
CA THR A 307 -4.82 2.47 -10.83
C THR A 307 -5.53 1.80 -11.99
N ASP A 308 -6.12 2.58 -12.92
CA ASP A 308 -6.95 2.04 -14.00
C ASP A 308 -6.12 1.78 -15.25
N THR A 309 -5.93 0.51 -15.57
CA THR A 309 -5.14 0.02 -16.70
C THR A 309 -6.01 -0.77 -17.68
N PRO A 310 -5.71 -0.78 -18.99
CA PRO A 310 -6.47 -1.56 -19.94
C PRO A 310 -6.23 -3.06 -19.75
N LEU A 311 -7.25 -3.87 -19.98
CA LEU A 311 -7.13 -5.32 -20.11
C LEU A 311 -7.88 -5.78 -21.36
N VAL A 312 -7.14 -6.46 -22.24
CA VAL A 312 -7.71 -7.11 -23.44
C VAL A 312 -7.16 -8.53 -23.50
N ALA A 313 -8.06 -9.52 -23.62
CA ALA A 313 -7.66 -10.92 -23.76
C ALA A 313 -8.37 -11.56 -24.95
N TRP A 314 -7.65 -12.41 -25.71
CA TRP A 314 -8.20 -13.09 -26.89
C TRP A 314 -7.44 -14.38 -27.21
N GLY A 315 -7.96 -15.15 -28.15
CA GLY A 315 -7.33 -16.38 -28.61
C GLY A 315 -7.83 -17.62 -27.89
N ALA A 316 -6.99 -18.65 -27.79
CA ALA A 316 -7.38 -19.96 -27.28
C ALA A 316 -7.88 -19.91 -25.84
N GLY A 317 -9.09 -20.37 -25.60
CA GLY A 317 -9.70 -20.42 -24.26
C GLY A 317 -10.28 -19.09 -23.76
N ILE A 318 -10.26 -18.06 -24.59
CA ILE A 318 -10.91 -16.77 -24.29
C ILE A 318 -12.25 -16.70 -25.00
N GLY A 319 -13.28 -16.26 -24.27
CA GLY A 319 -14.63 -16.12 -24.79
C GLY A 319 -14.77 -14.99 -25.82
N HIS A 320 -15.76 -15.15 -26.72
CA HIS A 320 -16.12 -14.11 -27.69
C HIS A 320 -16.78 -12.90 -27.01
N PRO A 321 -16.80 -11.73 -27.67
CA PRO A 321 -17.47 -10.55 -27.14
C PRO A 321 -18.92 -10.83 -26.79
N MET A 322 -19.39 -10.32 -25.65
CA MET A 322 -20.81 -10.36 -25.27
C MET A 322 -21.42 -8.96 -25.43
N LEU A 323 -22.64 -8.91 -25.98
CA LEU A 323 -23.38 -7.67 -26.00
C LEU A 323 -23.91 -7.33 -24.62
N ASP A 324 -23.81 -6.07 -24.24
CA ASP A 324 -24.40 -5.56 -23.00
C ASP A 324 -25.92 -5.44 -23.20
N SER A 325 -26.67 -6.48 -22.84
CA SER A 325 -28.12 -6.42 -22.82
C SER A 325 -28.55 -5.66 -21.57
N HIS A 326 -29.04 -4.45 -21.71
CA HIS A 326 -29.49 -3.53 -20.66
C HIS A 326 -30.45 -4.13 -19.59
N ASN A 327 -30.84 -5.41 -19.68
CA ASN A 327 -31.73 -6.11 -18.76
C ASN A 327 -31.08 -7.24 -17.96
N SER A 328 -29.84 -7.57 -18.21
CA SER A 328 -29.09 -8.49 -17.39
C SER A 328 -28.14 -7.71 -16.47
N HIS A 329 -28.67 -7.17 -15.37
CA HIS A 329 -27.80 -7.02 -14.20
C HIS A 329 -27.27 -8.43 -13.92
N PRO A 330 -25.98 -8.71 -14.10
CA PRO A 330 -25.44 -9.94 -13.56
C PRO A 330 -25.85 -9.93 -12.11
N ASP A 331 -26.43 -11.02 -11.70
CA ASP A 331 -26.69 -11.30 -10.29
C ASP A 331 -25.45 -10.76 -9.54
N LYS A 332 -25.64 -9.80 -8.64
CA LYS A 332 -24.56 -9.22 -7.84
C LYS A 332 -24.11 -10.28 -6.83
N SER A 333 -23.78 -11.46 -7.37
CA SER A 333 -23.16 -12.54 -6.63
C SER A 333 -21.81 -11.99 -6.19
N ILE A 334 -21.73 -11.74 -4.94
CA ILE A 334 -20.62 -11.35 -4.08
C ILE A 334 -19.29 -11.52 -4.82
N ARG A 335 -18.99 -10.58 -5.73
CA ARG A 335 -17.60 -10.39 -6.13
C ARG A 335 -16.93 -9.91 -4.87
N PHE A 336 -15.90 -10.58 -4.41
CA PHE A 336 -14.98 -10.02 -3.42
C PHE A 336 -14.23 -8.88 -4.13
N VAL A 337 -14.96 -7.79 -4.19
CA VAL A 337 -14.54 -6.57 -4.81
C VAL A 337 -13.88 -5.79 -3.69
N ASP A 338 -12.63 -5.46 -3.87
CA ASP A 338 -11.96 -4.50 -3.01
C ASP A 338 -12.79 -3.21 -2.97
N GLU A 339 -12.76 -2.50 -1.83
CA GLU A 339 -13.48 -1.24 -1.57
C GLU A 339 -13.26 -0.15 -2.64
N HIS A 340 -12.31 -0.37 -3.58
CA HIS A 340 -11.94 0.51 -4.69
C HIS A 340 -12.55 0.11 -6.05
N LEU A 341 -13.45 -0.85 -6.11
CA LEU A 341 -14.15 -1.15 -7.37
C LEU A 341 -15.09 0.00 -7.69
N HIS A 342 -14.62 0.82 -8.60
CA HIS A 342 -15.42 1.87 -9.20
C HIS A 342 -16.43 1.22 -10.15
N ASP A 343 -17.69 1.09 -9.73
CA ASP A 343 -18.85 0.84 -10.60
C ASP A 343 -19.07 2.04 -11.53
N THR A 344 -18.00 2.54 -12.13
CA THR A 344 -18.10 3.65 -13.08
C THR A 344 -18.60 3.09 -14.41
N PRO A 345 -19.70 3.64 -14.94
CA PRO A 345 -20.21 3.22 -16.25
C PRO A 345 -19.14 3.48 -17.31
N THR A 346 -19.14 2.64 -18.36
CA THR A 346 -18.24 2.83 -19.50
C THR A 346 -18.46 4.21 -20.11
N PRO A 347 -17.42 5.07 -20.20
CA PRO A 347 -17.53 6.39 -20.81
C PRO A 347 -18.04 6.30 -22.25
N LEU A 348 -18.94 7.19 -22.64
CA LEU A 348 -19.54 7.21 -23.99
C LEU A 348 -18.49 7.40 -25.08
N GLU A 349 -17.49 8.21 -24.80
CA GLU A 349 -16.35 8.52 -25.69
C GLU A 349 -15.50 7.29 -26.02
N TRP A 350 -15.48 6.27 -25.18
CA TRP A 350 -14.79 5.02 -25.49
C TRP A 350 -15.48 4.24 -26.61
N GLY A 351 -16.76 4.52 -26.91
CA GLY A 351 -17.50 3.90 -28.01
C GLY A 351 -17.57 2.37 -27.94
N LEU A 352 -17.58 1.81 -26.73
CA LEU A 352 -17.64 0.38 -26.43
C LEU A 352 -18.85 0.03 -25.55
N LYS A 353 -19.83 0.91 -25.44
CA LYS A 353 -20.99 0.77 -24.53
C LYS A 353 -21.83 -0.49 -24.80
N ASP A 354 -21.87 -0.92 -26.06
CA ASP A 354 -22.70 -2.07 -26.47
C ASP A 354 -22.02 -3.42 -26.22
N ILE A 355 -20.76 -3.42 -25.77
CA ILE A 355 -19.98 -4.63 -25.50
C ILE A 355 -19.76 -4.71 -24.00
N LEU A 356 -20.12 -5.87 -23.41
CA LEU A 356 -19.98 -6.11 -21.98
C LEU A 356 -18.53 -5.88 -21.52
N ARG A 357 -18.36 -4.92 -20.61
CA ARG A 357 -17.10 -4.64 -19.93
C ARG A 357 -17.00 -5.51 -18.68
N THR A 358 -15.88 -6.18 -18.50
CA THR A 358 -15.60 -7.01 -17.32
C THR A 358 -14.32 -6.54 -16.64
N ASP A 359 -14.46 -5.78 -15.58
CA ASP A 359 -13.32 -5.29 -14.82
C ASP A 359 -12.77 -6.37 -13.86
N VAL A 360 -11.47 -6.32 -13.60
CA VAL A 360 -10.77 -7.26 -12.74
C VAL A 360 -9.85 -6.51 -11.76
N ASN A 361 -9.53 -7.13 -10.64
CA ASN A 361 -8.35 -6.74 -9.89
C ASN A 361 -7.10 -7.24 -10.62
N GLN A 362 -6.03 -6.51 -10.58
CA GLN A 362 -4.80 -6.87 -11.28
C GLN A 362 -4.26 -8.26 -10.91
N ALA A 363 -4.42 -8.67 -9.63
CA ALA A 363 -4.05 -9.99 -9.16
C ALA A 363 -4.87 -11.15 -9.79
N ASP A 364 -6.04 -10.86 -10.37
CA ASP A 364 -6.92 -11.85 -11.00
C ASP A 364 -6.37 -12.36 -12.33
N ILE A 365 -5.38 -11.65 -12.90
CA ILE A 365 -4.72 -12.03 -14.16
C ILE A 365 -3.87 -13.30 -13.99
N ALA A 366 -3.24 -13.51 -12.83
CA ALA A 366 -2.43 -14.71 -12.60
C ALA A 366 -3.27 -16.01 -12.62
N PRO A 367 -4.41 -16.15 -11.93
CA PRO A 367 -5.27 -17.31 -12.07
C PRO A 367 -5.89 -17.44 -13.48
N LEU A 368 -6.15 -16.32 -14.20
CA LEU A 368 -6.57 -16.37 -15.59
C LEU A 368 -5.49 -17.04 -16.47
N MET A 369 -4.25 -16.57 -16.40
CA MET A 369 -3.11 -17.14 -17.13
C MET A 369 -2.89 -18.62 -16.79
N SER A 370 -2.93 -18.94 -15.48
CA SER A 370 -2.77 -20.33 -15.01
C SER A 370 -3.85 -21.23 -15.58
N THR A 371 -5.10 -20.76 -15.59
CA THR A 371 -6.25 -21.54 -16.12
C THR A 371 -6.11 -21.76 -17.62
N LEU A 372 -5.74 -20.78 -18.39
CA LEU A 372 -5.56 -20.89 -19.84
C LEU A 372 -4.48 -21.94 -20.20
N LEU A 373 -3.41 -22.00 -19.43
CA LEU A 373 -2.30 -22.94 -19.65
C LEU A 373 -2.46 -24.28 -18.92
N GLY A 374 -3.54 -24.48 -18.14
CA GLY A 374 -3.69 -25.68 -17.31
C GLY A 374 -2.53 -25.82 -16.30
N LEU A 375 -2.10 -24.72 -15.71
CA LEU A 375 -1.08 -24.66 -14.67
C LEU A 375 -1.73 -24.56 -13.29
N PRO A 376 -1.08 -25.07 -12.23
CA PRO A 376 -1.45 -24.67 -10.88
C PRO A 376 -1.35 -23.15 -10.72
N CYS A 377 -2.32 -22.54 -10.05
CA CYS A 377 -2.20 -21.13 -9.65
C CYS A 377 -0.98 -20.95 -8.74
N PRO A 378 -0.27 -19.81 -8.82
CA PRO A 378 0.80 -19.51 -7.87
C PRO A 378 0.31 -19.63 -6.43
N VAL A 379 1.08 -20.30 -5.56
CA VAL A 379 0.60 -20.70 -4.22
C VAL A 379 0.25 -19.55 -3.29
N ASN A 380 0.81 -18.35 -3.52
CA ASN A 380 0.51 -17.14 -2.77
C ASN A 380 -0.49 -16.23 -3.47
N SER A 381 -1.08 -16.65 -4.59
CA SER A 381 -2.09 -15.85 -5.29
C SER A 381 -3.34 -15.62 -4.43
N VAL A 382 -3.82 -14.40 -4.41
CA VAL A 382 -5.11 -14.00 -3.81
C VAL A 382 -6.12 -13.61 -4.89
N GLY A 383 -5.73 -13.73 -6.17
CA GLY A 383 -6.59 -13.40 -7.30
C GLY A 383 -7.77 -14.35 -7.45
N ASN A 384 -8.90 -13.79 -7.82
CA ASN A 384 -10.11 -14.52 -8.19
C ASN A 384 -10.09 -14.82 -9.68
N LEU A 385 -10.40 -16.04 -10.06
CA LEU A 385 -10.50 -16.40 -11.48
C LEU A 385 -11.64 -15.64 -12.16
N PRO A 386 -11.38 -14.76 -13.16
CA PRO A 386 -12.41 -14.03 -13.88
C PRO A 386 -13.06 -14.90 -14.95
N LEU A 387 -14.12 -15.60 -14.57
CA LEU A 387 -14.82 -16.59 -15.43
C LEU A 387 -15.37 -16.02 -16.73
N ASP A 388 -15.74 -14.74 -16.73
CA ASP A 388 -16.28 -14.07 -17.92
C ASP A 388 -15.27 -13.98 -19.07
N TYR A 389 -13.97 -14.12 -18.77
CA TYR A 389 -12.92 -14.16 -19.79
C TYR A 389 -12.76 -15.55 -20.42
N ILE A 390 -13.20 -16.60 -19.73
CA ILE A 390 -12.82 -17.99 -20.05
C ILE A 390 -13.92 -18.71 -20.81
N GLU A 391 -13.54 -19.35 -21.90
CA GLU A 391 -14.38 -20.30 -22.65
C GLU A 391 -13.98 -21.73 -22.34
N LEU A 392 -14.66 -22.31 -21.39
CA LEU A 392 -14.61 -23.74 -21.00
C LEU A 392 -16.04 -24.26 -20.90
N ASP A 393 -16.19 -25.58 -20.97
CA ASP A 393 -17.46 -26.20 -20.61
C ASP A 393 -17.79 -25.99 -19.11
N GLU A 394 -19.03 -26.15 -18.72
CA GLU A 394 -19.49 -25.90 -17.35
C GLU A 394 -18.71 -26.71 -16.31
N GLY A 395 -18.37 -27.97 -16.63
CA GLY A 395 -17.55 -28.82 -15.76
C GLY A 395 -16.14 -28.28 -15.60
N GLY A 396 -15.49 -27.86 -16.70
CA GLY A 396 -14.17 -27.27 -16.70
C GLY A 396 -14.11 -25.94 -15.93
N LYS A 397 -15.15 -25.09 -16.04
CA LYS A 397 -15.26 -23.84 -15.26
C LYS A 397 -15.30 -24.12 -13.76
N VAL A 398 -16.14 -25.07 -13.32
CA VAL A 398 -16.25 -25.42 -11.90
C VAL A 398 -14.95 -26.00 -11.36
N GLU A 399 -14.29 -26.90 -12.12
CA GLU A 399 -13.00 -27.46 -11.72
C GLU A 399 -11.88 -26.38 -11.66
N ALA A 400 -11.90 -25.40 -12.56
CA ALA A 400 -10.96 -24.28 -12.52
C ALA A 400 -11.15 -23.41 -11.27
N VAL A 401 -12.41 -23.10 -10.93
CA VAL A 401 -12.73 -22.34 -9.71
C VAL A 401 -12.41 -23.17 -8.46
N LEU A 402 -12.66 -24.48 -8.47
CA LEU A 402 -12.28 -25.36 -7.37
C LEU A 402 -10.77 -25.36 -7.11
N SER A 403 -9.97 -25.43 -8.19
CA SER A 403 -8.51 -25.37 -8.09
C SER A 403 -8.04 -24.03 -7.50
N ASN A 404 -8.57 -22.89 -7.96
CA ASN A 404 -8.29 -21.58 -7.43
C ASN A 404 -8.73 -21.42 -5.97
N THR A 405 -9.95 -21.89 -5.63
CA THR A 405 -10.47 -21.84 -4.26
C THR A 405 -9.65 -22.71 -3.29
N LYS A 406 -9.26 -23.93 -3.70
CA LYS A 406 -8.40 -24.82 -2.90
C LYS A 406 -7.03 -24.21 -2.65
N GLN A 407 -6.44 -23.55 -3.66
CA GLN A 407 -5.16 -22.87 -3.50
C GLN A 407 -5.25 -21.74 -2.44
N ILE A 408 -6.27 -20.87 -2.50
CA ILE A 408 -6.48 -19.79 -1.54
C ILE A 408 -6.77 -20.35 -0.13
N LEU A 409 -7.59 -21.42 -0.05
CA LEU A 409 -7.88 -22.09 1.23
C LEU A 409 -6.62 -22.70 1.84
N ASN A 410 -5.75 -23.35 1.05
CA ASN A 410 -4.49 -23.90 1.53
C ASN A 410 -3.58 -22.82 2.12
N GLN A 411 -3.53 -21.64 1.49
CA GLN A 411 -2.81 -20.48 2.01
C GLN A 411 -3.36 -20.04 3.37
N PHE A 412 -4.69 -19.95 3.51
CA PHE A 412 -5.33 -19.66 4.78
C PHE A 412 -5.01 -20.70 5.86
N LEU A 413 -5.12 -22.00 5.52
CA LEU A 413 -4.87 -23.09 6.47
C LEU A 413 -3.41 -23.09 6.95
N CYS A 414 -2.46 -22.90 6.05
CA CYS A 414 -1.04 -22.81 6.39
C CYS A 414 -0.76 -21.60 7.31
N LYS A 415 -1.33 -20.43 6.98
CA LYS A 415 -1.17 -19.22 7.80
C LYS A 415 -1.84 -19.36 9.19
N SER A 416 -3.00 -20.03 9.23
CA SER A 416 -3.70 -20.34 10.50
C SER A 416 -2.86 -21.25 11.39
N GLU A 417 -2.27 -22.30 10.81
CA GLU A 417 -1.42 -23.26 11.55
C GLU A 417 -0.13 -22.60 12.07
N LEU A 418 0.52 -21.77 11.26
CA LEU A 418 1.68 -20.99 11.68
C LEU A 418 1.34 -20.09 12.88
N LYS A 419 0.17 -19.41 12.84
CA LYS A 419 -0.27 -18.59 13.98
C LYS A 419 -0.65 -19.43 15.19
N ARG A 420 -1.24 -20.58 15.01
CA ARG A 420 -1.62 -21.50 16.10
C ARG A 420 -0.40 -22.01 16.86
N THR A 421 0.66 -22.36 16.15
CA THR A 421 1.91 -22.89 16.74
C THR A 421 2.69 -21.83 17.53
N HIS A 422 2.62 -20.57 17.13
CA HIS A 422 3.42 -19.48 17.70
C HIS A 422 2.64 -18.52 18.62
N SER A 423 1.32 -18.75 18.85
CA SER A 423 0.52 -17.85 19.68
C SER A 423 0.09 -18.52 20.99
N LEU A 424 0.38 -17.87 22.13
CA LEU A 424 -0.07 -18.32 23.46
C LEU A 424 -1.61 -18.33 23.58
N ARG A 425 -2.28 -17.40 22.94
CA ARG A 425 -3.74 -17.28 22.95
C ARG A 425 -4.28 -17.17 21.54
N PHE A 426 -4.17 -18.27 20.80
CA PHE A 426 -4.71 -18.36 19.45
C PHE A 426 -6.21 -18.15 19.41
N LYS A 427 -6.67 -17.28 18.49
CA LYS A 427 -8.09 -17.08 18.17
C LYS A 427 -8.31 -17.55 16.74
N PRO A 428 -9.01 -18.68 16.53
CA PRO A 428 -9.28 -19.19 15.18
C PRO A 428 -10.28 -18.29 14.46
N PHE A 429 -10.22 -18.28 13.14
CA PHE A 429 -11.24 -17.68 12.29
C PHE A 429 -12.44 -18.64 12.19
N LYS A 430 -13.45 -18.43 13.01
CA LYS A 430 -14.60 -19.33 13.19
C LYS A 430 -15.41 -19.63 11.92
N PRO A 431 -15.61 -18.68 10.95
CA PRO A 431 -16.41 -18.98 9.75
C PRO A 431 -15.90 -20.14 8.91
N LEU A 432 -14.61 -20.45 8.96
CA LEU A 432 -13.98 -21.55 8.22
C LEU A 432 -13.78 -22.84 9.06
N SER A 433 -14.40 -22.95 10.24
CA SER A 433 -14.24 -24.14 11.08
C SER A 433 -14.72 -25.44 10.39
N ASN A 434 -15.70 -25.35 9.50
CA ASN A 434 -16.32 -26.48 8.82
C ASN A 434 -15.90 -26.58 7.34
N HIS A 435 -14.76 -25.99 6.95
CA HIS A 435 -14.31 -25.94 5.55
C HIS A 435 -14.20 -27.32 4.88
N SER A 436 -13.81 -28.39 5.63
CA SER A 436 -13.73 -29.74 5.10
C SER A 436 -15.09 -30.30 4.67
N LEU A 437 -16.13 -30.09 5.49
CA LEU A 437 -17.48 -30.52 5.13
C LEU A 437 -18.02 -29.81 3.91
N VAL A 438 -17.73 -28.52 3.80
CA VAL A 438 -18.11 -27.72 2.61
C VAL A 438 -17.38 -28.22 1.36
N LEU A 439 -16.09 -28.57 1.47
CA LEU A 439 -15.35 -29.15 0.35
C LEU A 439 -15.92 -30.50 -0.07
N ASP A 440 -16.26 -31.38 0.87
CA ASP A 440 -16.87 -32.69 0.58
C ASP A 440 -18.22 -32.51 -0.13
N GLU A 441 -19.03 -31.54 0.30
CA GLU A 441 -20.29 -31.21 -0.35
C GLU A 441 -20.09 -30.68 -1.77
N ILE A 442 -19.10 -29.80 -2.00
CA ILE A 442 -18.76 -29.30 -3.33
C ILE A 442 -18.34 -30.47 -4.25
N GLU A 443 -17.44 -31.36 -3.79
CA GLU A 443 -17.01 -32.52 -4.57
C GLU A 443 -18.19 -33.48 -4.89
N HIS A 444 -19.13 -33.63 -3.95
CA HIS A 444 -20.35 -34.39 -4.20
C HIS A 444 -21.22 -33.73 -5.29
N LEU A 445 -21.46 -32.42 -5.20
CA LEU A 445 -22.25 -31.66 -6.19
C LEU A 445 -21.61 -31.74 -7.59
N ILE A 446 -20.29 -31.68 -7.69
CA ILE A 446 -19.57 -31.86 -8.95
C ILE A 446 -19.80 -33.29 -9.49
N SER A 447 -19.76 -34.33 -8.64
CA SER A 447 -19.95 -35.70 -9.03
C SER A 447 -21.35 -35.98 -9.61
N ILE A 448 -22.37 -35.31 -9.12
CA ILE A 448 -23.76 -35.38 -9.63
C ILE A 448 -24.05 -34.35 -10.73
N LYS A 449 -23.05 -33.56 -11.15
CA LYS A 449 -23.11 -32.50 -12.17
C LYS A 449 -24.06 -31.35 -11.83
N ASP A 450 -24.31 -31.07 -10.55
CA ASP A 450 -25.00 -29.85 -10.14
C ASP A 450 -23.98 -28.70 -10.05
N TYR A 451 -23.53 -28.24 -11.20
CA TYR A 451 -22.49 -27.23 -11.33
C TYR A 451 -22.91 -25.87 -10.77
N LYS A 452 -24.21 -25.55 -10.85
CA LYS A 452 -24.71 -24.24 -10.34
C LYS A 452 -24.64 -24.17 -8.82
N ALA A 453 -25.05 -25.23 -8.12
CA ALA A 453 -24.92 -25.29 -6.66
C ALA A 453 -23.46 -25.34 -6.21
N ALA A 454 -22.63 -26.14 -6.90
CA ALA A 454 -21.20 -26.22 -6.62
C ALA A 454 -20.50 -24.85 -6.77
N MET A 455 -20.81 -24.12 -7.84
CA MET A 455 -20.22 -22.79 -8.10
C MET A 455 -20.53 -21.80 -6.97
N LYS A 456 -21.78 -21.77 -6.50
CA LYS A 456 -22.18 -20.89 -5.40
C LYS A 456 -21.41 -21.19 -4.12
N LEU A 457 -21.30 -22.46 -3.74
CA LEU A 457 -20.53 -22.86 -2.54
C LEU A 457 -19.03 -22.55 -2.70
N LEU A 458 -18.47 -22.67 -3.90
CA LEU A 458 -17.08 -22.33 -4.18
C LEU A 458 -16.83 -20.82 -4.02
N GLU A 459 -17.73 -19.97 -4.51
CA GLU A 459 -17.64 -18.51 -4.35
C GLU A 459 -17.70 -18.11 -2.87
N ASP A 460 -18.65 -18.70 -2.12
CA ASP A 460 -18.79 -18.45 -0.68
C ASP A 460 -17.53 -18.91 0.09
N LEU A 461 -17.03 -20.11 -0.20
CA LEU A 461 -15.82 -20.66 0.45
C LEU A 461 -14.58 -19.82 0.13
N ARG A 462 -14.42 -19.40 -1.13
CA ARG A 462 -13.31 -18.54 -1.56
C ARG A 462 -13.34 -17.19 -0.87
N SER A 463 -14.51 -16.55 -0.82
CA SER A 463 -14.72 -15.27 -0.11
C SER A 463 -14.38 -15.39 1.37
N LEU A 464 -14.81 -16.46 2.04
CA LEU A 464 -14.46 -16.74 3.43
C LEU A 464 -12.96 -16.98 3.61
N ALA A 465 -12.30 -17.67 2.67
CA ALA A 465 -10.87 -17.92 2.73
C ALA A 465 -10.05 -16.62 2.61
N LEU A 466 -10.42 -15.74 1.69
CA LEU A 466 -9.81 -14.40 1.56
C LEU A 466 -10.04 -13.54 2.81
N SER A 467 -11.25 -13.57 3.36
CA SER A 467 -11.56 -12.88 4.63
C SER A 467 -10.72 -13.44 5.79
N GLY A 468 -10.50 -14.75 5.82
CA GLY A 468 -9.63 -15.42 6.80
C GLY A 468 -8.16 -15.04 6.64
N LEU A 469 -7.67 -14.89 5.41
CA LEU A 469 -6.32 -14.39 5.13
C LEU A 469 -6.14 -12.98 5.66
N ASN A 470 -7.10 -12.10 5.41
CA ASN A 470 -7.10 -10.72 5.92
C ASN A 470 -7.17 -10.69 7.46
N TYR A 471 -7.99 -11.58 8.08
CA TYR A 471 -8.04 -11.72 9.54
C TYR A 471 -6.67 -12.04 10.14
N PHE A 472 -5.89 -12.96 9.54
CA PHE A 472 -4.55 -13.26 10.03
C PHE A 472 -3.51 -12.20 9.65
N GLN A 473 -3.72 -11.46 8.60
CA GLN A 473 -2.86 -10.32 8.22
C GLN A 473 -2.98 -9.19 9.24
N THR A 474 -4.20 -8.93 9.74
CA THR A 474 -4.49 -7.90 10.74
C THR A 474 -4.51 -8.43 12.19
N TYR A 475 -4.12 -9.69 12.44
CA TYR A 475 -4.24 -10.37 13.72
C TYR A 475 -3.63 -9.61 14.90
N ASP A 476 -2.44 -9.06 14.72
CA ASP A 476 -1.70 -8.34 15.75
C ASP A 476 -2.02 -6.83 15.76
N TRP A 477 -2.86 -6.36 14.86
CA TRP A 477 -3.11 -4.93 14.64
C TRP A 477 -3.62 -4.21 15.88
N LEU A 478 -4.64 -4.76 16.54
CA LEU A 478 -5.22 -4.16 17.74
C LEU A 478 -4.19 -4.05 18.87
N MET A 479 -3.35 -5.07 19.06
CA MET A 479 -2.27 -5.06 20.07
C MET A 479 -1.25 -3.97 19.74
N LEU A 480 -0.77 -3.90 18.50
CA LEU A 480 0.21 -2.89 18.08
C LEU A 480 -0.34 -1.47 18.20
N LEU A 481 -1.55 -1.20 17.69
CA LEU A 481 -2.20 0.11 17.85
C LEU A 481 -2.34 0.50 19.32
N THR A 482 -2.75 -0.44 20.18
CA THR A 482 -2.87 -0.17 21.61
C THR A 482 -1.52 0.19 22.22
N VAL A 483 -0.48 -0.58 21.93
CA VAL A 483 0.87 -0.32 22.47
C VAL A 483 1.39 1.03 22.01
N ILE A 484 1.27 1.36 20.71
CA ILE A 484 1.74 2.64 20.15
C ILE A 484 0.95 3.81 20.73
N THR A 485 -0.39 3.70 20.78
CA THR A 485 -1.26 4.75 21.34
C THR A 485 -0.93 5.01 22.81
N VAL A 486 -0.82 3.95 23.63
CA VAL A 486 -0.44 4.05 25.05
C VAL A 486 0.97 4.64 25.18
N GLY A 487 1.88 4.30 24.27
CA GLY A 487 3.23 4.87 24.24
C GLY A 487 3.22 6.38 23.96
N TYR A 488 2.47 6.84 22.95
CA TYR A 488 2.33 8.27 22.66
C TYR A 488 1.65 9.03 23.81
N ILE A 489 0.58 8.46 24.40
CA ILE A 489 -0.05 9.04 25.59
C ILE A 489 0.98 9.15 26.73
N GLY A 490 1.76 8.12 26.97
CA GLY A 490 2.85 8.13 27.95
C GLY A 490 3.86 9.23 27.66
N TRP A 491 4.27 9.41 26.42
CA TRP A 491 5.18 10.47 25.98
C TRP A 491 4.61 11.86 26.25
N MET A 492 3.36 12.10 25.86
CA MET A 492 2.68 13.39 26.10
C MET A 492 2.57 13.70 27.59
N VAL A 493 2.18 12.70 28.41
CA VAL A 493 2.09 12.86 29.87
C VAL A 493 3.48 13.15 30.47
N TYR A 494 4.53 12.47 30.00
CA TYR A 494 5.88 12.68 30.50
C TYR A 494 6.41 14.09 30.20
N ILE A 495 6.17 14.60 28.98
CA ILE A 495 6.49 15.99 28.63
C ILE A 495 5.66 16.98 29.46
N LEU A 496 4.35 16.75 29.60
CA LEU A 496 3.48 17.60 30.39
C LEU A 496 3.95 17.72 31.84
N LEU A 497 4.32 16.61 32.47
CA LEU A 497 4.89 16.61 33.83
C LEU A 497 6.16 17.44 33.90
N HIS A 498 7.06 17.33 32.92
CA HIS A 498 8.28 18.12 32.84
C HIS A 498 7.97 19.63 32.71
N VAL A 499 7.03 20.01 31.85
CA VAL A 499 6.61 21.40 31.68
C VAL A 499 5.98 21.96 32.96
N LEU A 500 5.10 21.21 33.59
CA LEU A 500 4.48 21.59 34.87
C LEU A 500 5.52 21.78 35.95
N GLU A 501 6.54 20.95 36.03
CA GLU A 501 7.62 21.00 37.01
C GLU A 501 8.55 22.20 36.78
N CYS A 502 8.94 22.47 35.53
CA CYS A 502 10.02 23.40 35.23
C CYS A 502 9.56 24.79 34.85
N TYR A 503 8.35 24.94 34.26
CA TYR A 503 7.91 26.18 33.63
C TYR A 503 6.62 26.78 34.21
N THR A 504 6.01 26.13 35.21
CA THR A 504 4.82 26.65 35.86
C THR A 504 5.10 27.04 37.33
N SER A 505 4.48 28.11 37.82
CA SER A 505 4.48 28.48 39.23
C SER A 505 3.51 27.58 39.99
N LEU A 506 3.99 26.41 40.41
CA LEU A 506 3.19 25.49 41.23
C LEU A 506 2.95 26.12 42.64
N PRO A 507 1.77 25.88 43.23
CA PRO A 507 1.51 26.28 44.62
C PRO A 507 2.57 25.73 45.57
N GLU A 508 2.93 26.51 46.62
CA GLU A 508 4.04 26.20 47.52
C GLU A 508 3.97 24.76 48.13
N LYS A 509 2.76 24.28 48.42
CA LYS A 509 2.55 22.92 48.90
C LYS A 509 2.94 21.86 47.86
N LEU A 510 2.65 22.12 46.57
CA LEU A 510 3.00 21.23 45.47
C LEU A 510 4.49 21.34 45.14
N SER A 511 5.05 22.56 45.18
CA SER A 511 6.46 22.82 44.97
C SER A 511 7.34 22.15 46.06
N ARG A 512 6.93 22.17 47.33
CA ARG A 512 7.63 21.43 48.39
C ARG A 512 7.58 19.91 48.15
N THR A 513 6.50 19.38 47.68
CA THR A 513 6.40 17.96 47.34
C THR A 513 7.39 17.61 46.23
N VAL A 514 7.47 18.41 45.17
CA VAL A 514 8.45 18.26 44.07
C VAL A 514 9.89 18.36 44.58
N HIS A 515 10.18 19.31 45.48
CA HIS A 515 11.53 19.48 46.03
C HIS A 515 11.98 18.30 46.91
N LEU A 516 11.09 17.75 47.75
CA LEU A 516 11.34 16.54 48.54
C LEU A 516 11.53 15.31 47.65
N PHE A 517 10.92 15.30 46.47
CA PHE A 517 11.03 14.24 45.46
C PHE A 517 12.40 14.21 44.78
N HIS A 518 12.95 15.38 44.44
CA HIS A 518 14.28 15.46 43.83
C HIS A 518 15.37 14.96 44.76
N LEU A 519 15.14 14.99 46.07
CA LEU A 519 16.02 14.42 47.07
C LEU A 519 15.86 12.89 47.21
N ARG A 520 14.72 12.32 46.77
CA ARG A 520 14.40 10.87 46.84
C ARG A 520 14.28 10.28 45.42
N LYS A 521 15.32 10.43 44.65
CA LYS A 521 15.42 9.98 43.26
C LYS A 521 15.19 8.46 43.18
N ASN A 522 14.20 8.06 42.35
CA ASN A 522 13.79 6.69 42.01
C ASN A 522 12.98 5.94 43.07
N SER A 523 11.70 5.67 42.76
CA SER A 523 10.94 4.64 43.47
C SER A 523 11.51 3.26 43.07
N PRO A 524 12.31 2.58 43.90
CA PRO A 524 12.86 1.29 43.51
C PRO A 524 11.79 0.26 43.18
N LYS A 525 10.60 0.41 43.80
CA LYS A 525 9.44 -0.45 43.54
C LYS A 525 8.86 -0.27 42.13
N ALA A 526 8.77 0.97 41.63
CA ALA A 526 8.27 1.23 40.28
C ALA A 526 9.24 0.69 39.22
N ASN A 527 10.54 0.90 39.44
CA ASN A 527 11.57 0.38 38.53
C ASN A 527 11.66 -1.16 38.56
N LEU A 528 11.50 -1.77 39.71
CA LEU A 528 11.45 -3.23 39.83
C LEU A 528 10.24 -3.79 39.14
N CYS A 529 9.04 -3.21 39.35
CA CYS A 529 7.80 -3.62 38.69
C CYS A 529 7.88 -3.44 37.18
N GLY A 530 8.39 -2.29 36.69
CA GLY A 530 8.61 -2.04 35.27
C GLY A 530 9.59 -3.02 34.64
N GLY A 531 10.69 -3.34 35.34
CA GLY A 531 11.66 -4.34 34.90
C GLY A 531 11.08 -5.76 34.82
N LEU A 532 10.30 -6.16 35.83
CA LEU A 532 9.62 -7.46 35.83
C LEU A 532 8.60 -7.56 34.68
N LEU A 533 7.79 -6.53 34.44
CA LEU A 533 6.86 -6.48 33.33
C LEU A 533 7.59 -6.53 31.98
N MET A 534 8.67 -5.78 31.84
CA MET A 534 9.55 -5.80 30.66
C MET A 534 10.07 -7.22 30.40
N GLY A 535 10.62 -7.87 31.41
CA GLY A 535 11.09 -9.25 31.30
C GLY A 535 9.98 -10.23 30.92
N ALA A 536 8.80 -10.12 31.52
CA ALA A 536 7.65 -10.95 31.19
C ALA A 536 7.20 -10.78 29.73
N PHE A 537 7.06 -9.54 29.25
CA PHE A 537 6.71 -9.29 27.85
C PHE A 537 7.80 -9.75 26.88
N CYS A 538 9.08 -9.56 27.22
CA CYS A 538 10.16 -10.09 26.39
C CYS A 538 10.08 -11.61 26.25
N VAL A 539 9.83 -12.35 27.33
CA VAL A 539 9.68 -13.81 27.29
C VAL A 539 8.47 -14.23 26.45
N ILE A 540 7.33 -13.53 26.60
CA ILE A 540 6.14 -13.79 25.78
C ILE A 540 6.43 -13.58 24.29
N LEU A 541 7.01 -12.43 23.92
CA LEU A 541 7.32 -12.12 22.53
C LEU A 541 8.36 -13.07 21.91
N LEU A 542 9.33 -13.51 22.69
CA LEU A 542 10.31 -14.52 22.27
C LEU A 542 9.65 -15.87 22.03
N TYR A 543 8.74 -16.29 22.92
CA TYR A 543 7.98 -17.53 22.74
C TYR A 543 7.08 -17.45 21.49
N GLU A 544 6.46 -16.31 21.21
CA GLU A 544 5.62 -16.09 20.02
C GLU A 544 6.43 -15.83 18.75
N HIS A 545 7.76 -15.91 18.79
CA HIS A 545 8.65 -15.57 17.66
C HIS A 545 8.31 -14.23 16.99
N SER A 546 7.92 -13.26 17.82
CA SER A 546 7.50 -11.94 17.35
C SER A 546 8.67 -11.16 16.72
N PRO A 547 8.41 -10.28 15.74
CA PRO A 547 9.43 -9.45 15.11
C PRO A 547 10.22 -8.62 16.15
N PRO A 548 11.52 -8.35 15.93
CA PRO A 548 12.35 -7.59 16.88
C PRO A 548 11.80 -6.22 17.24
N LEU A 549 11.13 -5.54 16.28
CA LEU A 549 10.53 -4.23 16.50
C LEU A 549 9.39 -4.24 17.55
N TYR A 550 8.65 -5.34 17.69
CA TYR A 550 7.59 -5.46 18.72
C TYR A 550 8.19 -5.33 20.13
N HIS A 551 9.39 -5.89 20.35
CA HIS A 551 10.13 -5.72 21.60
C HIS A 551 10.48 -4.25 21.85
N ALA A 552 10.89 -3.52 20.81
CA ALA A 552 11.21 -2.09 20.93
C ALA A 552 9.98 -1.25 21.25
N TYR A 553 8.82 -1.52 20.62
CA TYR A 553 7.56 -0.80 20.88
C TYR A 553 7.11 -0.98 22.33
N ILE A 554 7.05 -2.22 22.81
CA ILE A 554 6.64 -2.52 24.18
C ILE A 554 7.66 -1.98 25.19
N ALA A 555 8.96 -2.13 24.91
CA ALA A 555 10.00 -1.63 25.78
C ALA A 555 9.93 -0.11 25.96
N MET A 556 9.76 0.64 24.88
CA MET A 556 9.64 2.09 24.92
C MET A 556 8.39 2.53 25.71
N THR A 557 7.26 1.89 25.44
CA THR A 557 6.00 2.16 26.14
C THR A 557 6.13 1.89 27.64
N LEU A 558 6.64 0.72 28.04
CA LEU A 558 6.84 0.36 29.44
C LEU A 558 7.84 1.26 30.15
N PHE A 559 8.92 1.64 29.46
CA PHE A 559 9.91 2.57 30.00
C PHE A 559 9.26 3.91 30.34
N LEU A 560 8.48 4.50 29.45
CA LEU A 560 7.80 5.79 29.67
C LEU A 560 6.86 5.71 30.87
N TRP A 561 6.00 4.70 30.92
CA TRP A 561 5.06 4.53 32.04
C TRP A 561 5.76 4.22 33.35
N THR A 562 6.87 3.51 33.33
CA THR A 562 7.70 3.29 34.52
C THR A 562 8.27 4.61 35.07
N GLN A 563 8.73 5.52 34.19
CA GLN A 563 9.18 6.84 34.58
C GLN A 563 8.04 7.69 35.18
N ILE A 564 6.87 7.68 34.53
CA ILE A 564 5.67 8.39 35.01
C ILE A 564 5.23 7.85 36.38
N LEU A 565 5.15 6.52 36.53
CA LEU A 565 4.78 5.89 37.81
C LEU A 565 5.82 6.06 38.91
N SER A 566 7.09 6.26 38.57
CA SER A 566 8.09 6.63 39.57
C SER A 566 7.80 7.99 40.21
N GLU A 567 7.06 8.85 39.50
CA GLU A 567 6.60 10.17 39.98
C GLU A 567 5.17 10.15 40.51
N TYR A 568 4.62 8.97 40.90
CA TYR A 568 3.21 8.80 41.27
C TYR A 568 2.72 9.71 42.41
N GLN A 569 3.60 10.10 43.35
CA GLN A 569 3.22 11.00 44.43
C GLN A 569 2.99 12.43 43.92
N PHE A 570 3.75 12.88 42.93
CA PHE A 570 3.49 14.14 42.27
C PHE A 570 2.16 14.11 41.53
N LEU A 571 1.87 13.02 40.85
CA LEU A 571 0.56 12.80 40.18
C LEU A 571 -0.59 12.81 41.21
N LEU A 572 -0.44 12.14 42.34
CA LEU A 572 -1.44 12.16 43.41
C LEU A 572 -1.63 13.55 44.02
N ALA A 573 -0.54 14.28 44.22
CA ALA A 573 -0.61 15.65 44.75
C ALA A 573 -1.31 16.58 43.72
N LEU A 574 -0.99 16.45 42.44
CA LEU A 574 -1.62 17.17 41.35
C LEU A 574 -3.11 16.83 41.27
N TRP A 575 -3.48 15.54 41.33
CA TRP A 575 -4.86 15.08 41.33
C TRP A 575 -5.66 15.67 42.51
N ARG A 576 -5.14 15.60 43.72
CA ARG A 576 -5.75 16.17 44.93
C ARG A 576 -5.92 17.69 44.80
N TYR A 577 -4.95 18.37 44.20
CA TYR A 577 -5.01 19.80 43.94
C TYR A 577 -6.13 20.14 42.97
N LEU A 578 -6.28 19.38 41.88
CA LEU A 578 -7.33 19.55 40.88
C LEU A 578 -8.71 19.29 41.49
N CYS A 579 -8.87 18.18 42.22
CA CYS A 579 -10.15 17.82 42.87
C CYS A 579 -10.61 18.82 43.92
N ASN A 580 -9.70 19.57 44.55
CA ASN A 580 -10.05 20.63 45.51
C ASN A 580 -10.41 21.98 44.87
N ARG A 581 -10.42 22.07 43.53
CA ARG A 581 -10.80 23.28 42.81
C ARG A 581 -12.31 23.36 42.61
N LYS A 582 -12.81 24.63 42.44
CA LYS A 582 -14.22 24.89 42.15
C LYS A 582 -14.59 24.23 40.81
N PHE A 583 -15.81 23.73 40.70
CA PHE A 583 -16.36 23.07 39.51
C PHE A 583 -16.15 23.93 38.24
N SER A 584 -16.23 25.27 38.35
CA SER A 584 -15.98 26.17 37.22
C SER A 584 -14.55 26.07 36.64
N TYR A 585 -13.57 25.68 37.45
CA TYR A 585 -12.19 25.48 36.99
C TYR A 585 -12.10 24.19 36.18
N PHE A 586 -12.79 23.14 36.62
CA PHE A 586 -12.88 21.86 35.92
C PHE A 586 -13.56 22.04 34.55
N LEU A 587 -14.64 22.82 34.52
CA LEU A 587 -15.36 23.16 33.30
C LEU A 587 -14.47 23.92 32.29
N LYS A 588 -13.64 24.86 32.75
CA LYS A 588 -12.67 25.57 31.92
C LYS A 588 -11.61 24.64 31.35
N LEU A 589 -11.08 23.74 32.18
CA LEU A 589 -10.06 22.77 31.76
C LEU A 589 -10.63 21.80 30.70
N THR A 590 -11.84 21.30 30.93
CA THR A 590 -12.58 20.46 29.99
C THR A 590 -12.86 21.19 28.67
N ALA A 591 -13.27 22.47 28.72
CA ALA A 591 -13.48 23.28 27.54
C ALA A 591 -12.20 23.49 26.73
N ILE A 592 -11.05 23.74 27.39
CA ILE A 592 -9.74 23.84 26.73
C ILE A 592 -9.36 22.50 26.08
N PHE A 593 -9.60 21.39 26.77
CA PHE A 593 -9.30 20.05 26.24
C PHE A 593 -10.16 19.70 25.02
N ILE A 594 -11.48 19.98 25.09
CA ILE A 594 -12.39 19.81 23.94
C ILE A 594 -11.94 20.69 22.78
N PHE A 595 -11.59 21.96 23.04
CA PHE A 595 -11.11 22.88 22.02
C PHE A 595 -9.83 22.37 21.35
N ALA A 596 -8.86 21.84 22.12
CA ALA A 596 -7.65 21.26 21.58
C ALA A 596 -7.93 20.02 20.69
N ILE A 597 -8.84 19.13 21.12
CA ILE A 597 -9.27 17.98 20.31
C ILE A 597 -9.96 18.45 19.03
N THR A 598 -10.84 19.46 19.12
CA THR A 598 -11.52 20.01 17.93
C THR A 598 -10.52 20.56 16.91
N ILE A 599 -9.45 21.24 17.37
CA ILE A 599 -8.38 21.73 16.47
C ILE A 599 -7.66 20.56 15.81
N LEU A 600 -7.34 19.48 16.57
CA LEU A 600 -6.69 18.30 16.01
C LEU A 600 -7.58 17.61 14.97
N GLU A 601 -8.87 17.46 15.24
CA GLU A 601 -9.83 16.89 14.29
C GLU A 601 -9.94 17.76 13.03
N LEU A 602 -10.02 19.09 13.17
CA LEU A 602 -10.03 19.99 12.03
C LEU A 602 -8.75 19.88 11.19
N LEU A 603 -7.60 19.68 11.82
CA LEU A 603 -6.34 19.43 11.12
C LEU A 603 -6.39 18.09 10.35
N VAL A 604 -6.92 17.01 10.95
CA VAL A 604 -7.08 15.72 10.26
C VAL A 604 -8.02 15.85 9.07
N ILE A 605 -9.20 16.44 9.26
CA ILE A 605 -10.18 16.64 8.19
C ILE A 605 -9.62 17.55 7.07
N SER A 606 -8.72 18.47 7.41
CA SER A 606 -8.11 19.37 6.42
C SER A 606 -7.21 18.67 5.39
N PHE A 607 -6.77 17.42 5.64
CA PHE A 607 -6.07 16.61 4.65
C PHE A 607 -7.00 16.12 3.53
N THR A 608 -8.27 15.91 3.83
CA THR A 608 -9.29 15.52 2.85
C THR A 608 -10.04 16.73 2.30
N GLU A 609 -10.40 17.69 3.17
CA GLU A 609 -11.16 18.89 2.82
C GLU A 609 -10.32 20.16 2.94
N ARG A 610 -9.67 20.53 1.85
CA ARG A 610 -8.70 21.63 1.79
C ARG A 610 -9.26 22.99 2.22
N LYS A 611 -10.57 23.23 2.02
CA LYS A 611 -11.28 24.44 2.42
C LYS A 611 -11.19 24.71 3.93
N ILE A 612 -11.02 23.66 4.75
CA ILE A 612 -10.89 23.79 6.20
C ILE A 612 -9.60 24.51 6.57
N TYR A 613 -8.49 24.28 5.85
CA TYR A 613 -7.26 25.03 6.04
C TYR A 613 -7.49 26.53 5.90
N THR A 614 -8.19 26.93 4.85
CA THR A 614 -8.50 28.35 4.62
C THR A 614 -9.25 28.96 5.80
N TRP A 615 -10.32 28.30 6.25
CA TRP A 615 -11.12 28.76 7.38
C TRP A 615 -10.31 28.82 8.68
N CYS A 616 -9.47 27.84 8.94
CA CYS A 616 -8.57 27.84 10.10
C CYS A 616 -7.59 29.00 10.05
N PHE A 617 -6.93 29.23 8.92
CA PHE A 617 -5.99 30.34 8.75
C PHE A 617 -6.67 31.69 8.84
N VAL A 618 -7.83 31.90 8.23
CA VAL A 618 -8.61 33.15 8.31
C VAL A 618 -9.04 33.39 9.74
N THR A 619 -9.63 32.40 10.42
CA THR A 619 -10.08 32.55 11.81
C THR A 619 -8.92 32.85 12.74
N PHE A 620 -7.80 32.14 12.61
CA PHE A 620 -6.60 32.38 13.39
C PHE A 620 -6.01 33.77 13.11
N GLY A 621 -5.96 34.18 11.85
CA GLY A 621 -5.51 35.52 11.44
C GLY A 621 -6.38 36.64 12.04
N VAL A 622 -7.72 36.51 11.96
CA VAL A 622 -8.68 37.50 12.54
C VAL A 622 -8.49 37.60 14.06
N THR A 623 -8.52 36.47 14.75
CA THR A 623 -8.41 36.44 16.21
C THR A 623 -7.06 36.97 16.70
N SER A 624 -5.97 36.56 16.03
CA SER A 624 -4.62 37.06 16.34
C SER A 624 -4.47 38.54 16.10
N SER A 625 -5.04 39.09 15.01
CA SER A 625 -5.02 40.51 14.71
C SER A 625 -5.78 41.34 15.75
N ILE A 626 -6.99 40.86 16.15
CA ILE A 626 -7.77 41.51 17.21
C ILE A 626 -7.01 41.48 18.55
N TYR A 627 -6.39 40.39 18.88
CA TYR A 627 -5.63 40.22 20.10
C TYR A 627 -4.39 41.13 20.13
N LEU A 628 -3.61 41.17 19.05
CA LEU A 628 -2.43 42.03 18.91
C LEU A 628 -2.80 43.53 18.92
N PHE A 629 -3.92 43.91 18.30
CA PHE A 629 -4.41 45.27 18.31
C PHE A 629 -4.79 45.74 19.72
N LYS A 630 -5.34 44.85 20.56
CA LYS A 630 -5.62 45.14 21.97
C LYS A 630 -4.37 45.28 22.84
N LEU A 631 -3.32 44.50 22.56
CA LEU A 631 -2.08 44.46 23.34
C LEU A 631 -1.08 45.55 22.97
N MET A 632 -1.03 45.97 21.70
CA MET A 632 -0.03 46.90 21.19
C MET A 632 -0.72 48.06 20.42
N PRO A 633 -1.13 49.12 21.08
CA PRO A 633 -1.73 50.22 20.36
C PRO A 633 -0.72 50.93 19.44
N LEU A 634 -0.98 50.87 18.13
CA LEU A 634 -0.52 51.76 17.02
C LEU A 634 0.99 51.95 16.75
N ARG A 635 1.94 51.48 17.55
CA ARG A 635 3.38 51.75 17.33
C ARG A 635 4.18 50.68 16.60
N SER A 636 3.64 49.49 16.34
CA SER A 636 4.31 48.46 15.54
C SER A 636 3.38 47.90 14.46
N GLY A 637 3.37 48.51 13.27
CA GLY A 637 2.62 48.02 12.11
C GLY A 637 3.07 46.67 11.61
N VAL A 638 4.27 46.20 11.99
CA VAL A 638 4.88 44.94 11.55
C VAL A 638 4.06 43.71 11.92
N PRO A 639 3.58 43.47 13.15
CA PRO A 639 2.76 42.31 13.48
C PRO A 639 1.41 42.29 12.75
N ILE A 640 0.79 43.49 12.58
CA ILE A 640 -0.47 43.58 11.86
C ILE A 640 -0.27 43.29 10.38
N PHE A 641 0.81 43.80 9.79
CA PHE A 641 1.17 43.48 8.39
C PHE A 641 1.44 42.00 8.19
N LEU A 642 2.18 41.36 9.10
CA LEU A 642 2.45 39.89 9.02
C LEU A 642 1.17 39.09 9.14
N CYS A 643 0.24 39.47 10.04
CA CYS A 643 -1.06 38.79 10.12
C CYS A 643 -1.89 38.98 8.85
N ALA A 644 -1.90 40.20 8.29
CA ALA A 644 -2.59 40.47 7.03
C ALA A 644 -1.97 39.72 5.85
N ALA A 645 -0.64 39.58 5.80
CA ALA A 645 0.07 38.78 4.81
C ALA A 645 -0.27 37.30 4.94
N CYS A 646 -0.34 36.73 6.15
CA CYS A 646 -0.77 35.38 6.39
C CYS A 646 -2.22 35.13 5.92
N TRP A 647 -3.11 36.08 6.12
CA TRP A 647 -4.46 35.99 5.57
C TRP A 647 -4.48 35.95 4.06
N PHE A 648 -3.76 36.87 3.44
CA PHE A 648 -3.67 36.92 1.98
C PHE A 648 -3.11 35.62 1.42
N LEU A 649 -2.06 35.08 2.06
CA LEU A 649 -1.47 33.79 1.67
C LEU A 649 -2.45 32.61 1.87
N SER A 650 -3.41 32.70 2.80
CA SER A 650 -4.41 31.63 2.97
C SER A 650 -5.31 31.45 1.75
N ILE A 651 -5.44 32.45 0.87
CA ILE A 651 -6.20 32.36 -0.38
C ILE A 651 -5.60 31.29 -1.30
N PHE A 652 -4.27 31.08 -1.26
CA PHE A 652 -3.62 30.02 -2.05
C PHE A 652 -4.09 28.62 -1.69
N THR A 653 -4.64 28.42 -0.49
CA THR A 653 -5.21 27.12 -0.09
C THR A 653 -6.54 26.81 -0.80
N LEU A 654 -7.17 27.80 -1.44
CA LEU A 654 -8.37 27.63 -2.27
C LEU A 654 -8.06 27.33 -3.72
N MET A 655 -6.81 27.53 -4.15
CA MET A 655 -6.42 27.19 -5.51
C MET A 655 -6.49 25.69 -5.73
N PRO A 656 -6.93 25.22 -6.90
CA PRO A 656 -6.93 23.82 -7.20
C PRO A 656 -5.50 23.27 -7.09
N PRO A 657 -5.32 22.03 -6.59
CA PRO A 657 -4.00 21.40 -6.48
C PRO A 657 -3.38 21.08 -7.85
N GLU A 658 -4.21 21.06 -8.88
CA GLU A 658 -3.84 20.73 -10.26
C GLU A 658 -3.79 22.03 -11.09
N ILE A 659 -2.77 22.14 -11.94
CA ILE A 659 -2.71 23.16 -12.98
C ILE A 659 -3.71 22.72 -14.05
N PRO A 660 -4.70 23.56 -14.42
CA PRO A 660 -5.60 23.21 -15.51
C PRO A 660 -4.77 22.93 -16.78
N GLU A 661 -5.16 21.88 -17.51
CA GLU A 661 -4.43 21.35 -18.68
C GLU A 661 -4.15 22.41 -19.79
N ASN A 662 -4.79 23.54 -19.75
CA ASN A 662 -4.71 24.62 -20.75
C ASN A 662 -3.85 25.84 -20.36
N THR A 663 -3.15 25.80 -19.22
CA THR A 663 -2.18 26.87 -18.91
C THR A 663 -0.81 26.50 -19.48
N VAL A 664 -0.61 26.80 -20.74
CA VAL A 664 0.74 26.96 -21.31
C VAL A 664 1.42 28.05 -20.47
N LEU A 665 2.35 27.67 -19.63
CA LEU A 665 3.30 28.62 -19.03
C LEU A 665 4.18 29.12 -20.17
N VAL A 666 3.85 30.33 -20.67
CA VAL A 666 4.74 31.12 -21.55
C VAL A 666 5.90 31.66 -20.73
#